data_0ced7ffc0836de15875482c76eac1fc9
#
_entry.id   0ced7ffc0836de15875482c76eac1fc9
#
_cell.length_a   1.000
_cell.length_b   1.000
_cell.length_c   1.000
_cell.angle_alpha   90.00
_cell.angle_beta   90.00
_cell.angle_gamma   90.00
#
_symmetry.space_group_name_H-M   'P 1'
#
loop_
_entity.id
_entity.type
_entity.pdbx_description
1 polymer ?
#
loop_
_entity_poly.entity_id
_entity_poly.type
_entity_poly.pdbx_seq_one_letter_code
_entity_poly.pdbx_strand_id
1 'polypeptide(L)'
;MDKSLKDKYLPQDDVFLFNTGDARKAWLLLGCRYLPEIKMHRFVVWAPNAETVSLVGDFNGWDTNATPMEKCGTMWVCFVGGLNNGDLYKYCVTQKGGKKVFKSDPFARWSQTGLETASRVWTGSFKWSDGKYMDRRARRDAFTQPMSIYELHLGSWKTEPDGSVNYVKAAHELAGYCTDMGYTHIELLPLTEYPFPGSWGYQVTGYYAPTARYGTPDEFAEFVDILHNAGIGVIMDWVPAHFPRDAHGLALFDGTRLFECKEKRMADHPEWGTLIFDYAMPEVQSFLISSACCFFENYHIDGIRVDAVSSMLYLNYGRKDGEYTPNAEGGNINLAAVEFLRKLNTAVLSEYPGAITVAEESTAYPMVTMPPKVGGLGFSFKWDMGYMHDTLDYFATDPLFRSGKHDKLTFSMMYAFSENFILAYSHDEVVHGKKSMLDKMFGSYEQKFATLRSLYGYQFAHPGKKLCFMGSEFGQFIEWNYEQSLDWLLLDYPMHEKLREYYRALNKLYTSCPALYDCDKSWDGFKWLNVNDKDRSSIAFLRSARPENASYLICACNFIPNEHRGFVIGLPKNGVLREVLSSDDVRFGGRGLHNAEPIKSRSEPFCDLPYSAQIDLPPLSTVYFEYIPERMSDKNEEGV
;
A
#
# COMPACT_ATOMS: atom_id res chain seq x y z
N MET A 1 -11.12 -1.91 -44.97
CA MET A 1 -11.32 -3.07 -44.04
C MET A 1 -12.73 -3.59 -44.19
N ASP A 2 -12.93 -4.93 -44.10
CA ASP A 2 -14.27 -5.52 -44.15
C ASP A 2 -15.12 -5.01 -42.98
N LYS A 3 -16.31 -4.48 -43.25
CA LYS A 3 -17.25 -3.93 -42.25
C LYS A 3 -17.63 -4.98 -41.21
N SER A 4 -17.73 -6.25 -41.61
CA SER A 4 -18.05 -7.39 -40.72
C SER A 4 -16.98 -7.63 -39.64
N LEU A 5 -15.69 -7.41 -39.95
CA LEU A 5 -14.60 -7.53 -38.99
C LEU A 5 -14.64 -6.41 -37.95
N LYS A 6 -14.97 -5.17 -38.35
CA LYS A 6 -15.09 -4.06 -37.41
C LYS A 6 -16.21 -4.29 -36.40
N ASP A 7 -17.42 -4.60 -36.92
CA ASP A 7 -18.61 -4.78 -36.07
C ASP A 7 -18.41 -5.94 -35.08
N LYS A 8 -17.65 -6.99 -35.46
CA LYS A 8 -17.35 -8.13 -34.60
C LYS A 8 -16.27 -7.84 -33.55
N TYR A 9 -15.20 -7.11 -33.92
CA TYR A 9 -14.01 -6.96 -33.06
C TYR A 9 -13.84 -5.55 -32.48
N LEU A 10 -14.80 -4.66 -32.70
CA LEU A 10 -14.96 -3.38 -32.03
C LEU A 10 -16.41 -3.21 -31.58
N PRO A 11 -16.87 -3.99 -30.56
CA PRO A 11 -18.25 -3.98 -30.11
C PRO A 11 -18.68 -2.58 -29.66
N GLN A 12 -19.83 -2.13 -30.16
CA GLN A 12 -20.33 -0.76 -29.88
C GLN A 12 -20.68 -0.57 -28.41
N ASP A 13 -21.10 -1.61 -27.71
CA ASP A 13 -21.39 -1.55 -26.27
C ASP A 13 -20.11 -1.30 -25.45
N ASP A 14 -18.99 -1.95 -25.81
CA ASP A 14 -17.71 -1.72 -25.15
C ASP A 14 -17.17 -0.30 -25.42
N VAL A 15 -17.33 0.18 -26.67
CA VAL A 15 -17.00 1.58 -27.04
C VAL A 15 -17.86 2.56 -26.26
N PHE A 16 -19.15 2.28 -26.12
CA PHE A 16 -20.07 3.11 -25.32
C PHE A 16 -19.63 3.16 -23.85
N LEU A 17 -19.40 2.00 -23.22
CA LEU A 17 -18.94 1.93 -21.84
C LEU A 17 -17.61 2.69 -21.62
N PHE A 18 -16.68 2.62 -22.57
CA PHE A 18 -15.43 3.35 -22.49
C PHE A 18 -15.68 4.88 -22.53
N ASN A 19 -16.53 5.34 -23.44
CA ASN A 19 -16.84 6.75 -23.62
C ASN A 19 -17.74 7.33 -22.49
N THR A 20 -18.40 6.48 -21.69
CA THR A 20 -19.24 6.92 -20.54
C THR A 20 -18.53 6.84 -19.19
N GLY A 21 -17.30 6.35 -19.15
CA GLY A 21 -16.55 6.22 -17.90
C GLY A 21 -16.87 4.95 -17.11
N ASP A 22 -17.55 3.98 -17.73
CA ASP A 22 -18.05 2.77 -17.06
C ASP A 22 -17.31 1.50 -17.48
N ALA A 23 -16.33 1.59 -18.42
CA ALA A 23 -15.55 0.44 -18.81
C ALA A 23 -14.60 0.02 -17.67
N ARG A 24 -14.71 -1.25 -17.25
CA ARG A 24 -13.86 -1.88 -16.23
C ARG A 24 -12.82 -2.80 -16.81
N LYS A 25 -12.98 -3.19 -18.08
CA LYS A 25 -12.10 -4.10 -18.84
C LYS A 25 -11.71 -3.51 -20.19
N ALA A 26 -11.36 -2.22 -20.22
CA ALA A 26 -11.02 -1.51 -21.46
C ALA A 26 -9.83 -2.13 -22.21
N TRP A 27 -8.95 -2.88 -21.54
CA TRP A 27 -7.86 -3.64 -22.18
C TRP A 27 -8.35 -4.77 -23.08
N LEU A 28 -9.62 -5.17 -23.00
CA LEU A 28 -10.22 -6.10 -23.95
C LEU A 28 -10.63 -5.43 -25.26
N LEU A 29 -10.91 -4.13 -25.20
CA LEU A 29 -11.26 -3.29 -26.35
C LEU A 29 -10.04 -2.60 -26.96
N LEU A 30 -9.18 -2.01 -26.16
CA LEU A 30 -8.04 -1.17 -26.55
C LEU A 30 -6.72 -1.92 -26.40
N GLY A 31 -5.67 -1.42 -27.08
CA GLY A 31 -4.36 -2.05 -27.12
C GLY A 31 -4.22 -3.16 -28.15
N CYS A 32 -3.17 -3.96 -27.99
CA CYS A 32 -2.85 -5.11 -28.82
C CYS A 32 -3.55 -6.39 -28.29
N ARG A 33 -4.33 -7.08 -29.14
CA ARG A 33 -4.97 -8.34 -28.80
C ARG A 33 -4.90 -9.36 -29.93
N TYR A 34 -4.46 -10.57 -29.61
CA TYR A 34 -4.49 -11.69 -30.55
C TYR A 34 -5.92 -12.24 -30.71
N LEU A 35 -6.30 -12.49 -31.95
CA LEU A 35 -7.60 -13.04 -32.35
C LEU A 35 -7.37 -14.41 -33.02
N PRO A 36 -7.51 -15.51 -32.28
CA PRO A 36 -7.16 -16.85 -32.77
C PRO A 36 -8.00 -17.30 -33.97
N GLU A 37 -9.26 -16.84 -34.06
CA GLU A 37 -10.19 -17.22 -35.14
C GLU A 37 -9.71 -16.74 -36.52
N ILE A 38 -9.03 -15.62 -36.56
CA ILE A 38 -8.50 -15.04 -37.81
C ILE A 38 -6.97 -15.04 -37.87
N LYS A 39 -6.31 -15.53 -36.81
CA LYS A 39 -4.83 -15.57 -36.66
C LYS A 39 -4.15 -14.22 -36.88
N MET A 40 -4.77 -13.17 -36.35
CA MET A 40 -4.26 -11.79 -36.44
C MET A 40 -4.26 -11.12 -35.07
N HIS A 41 -3.40 -10.10 -34.93
CA HIS A 41 -3.46 -9.17 -33.82
C HIS A 41 -4.29 -7.96 -34.23
N ARG A 42 -5.23 -7.58 -33.37
CA ARG A 42 -5.97 -6.33 -33.48
C ARG A 42 -5.28 -5.28 -32.62
N PHE A 43 -5.08 -4.08 -33.17
CA PHE A 43 -4.59 -2.92 -32.46
C PHE A 43 -5.66 -1.83 -32.46
N VAL A 44 -5.99 -1.31 -31.28
CA VAL A 44 -6.96 -0.23 -31.11
C VAL A 44 -6.38 0.84 -30.19
N VAL A 45 -6.45 2.10 -30.62
CA VAL A 45 -6.00 3.24 -29.83
C VAL A 45 -7.03 4.36 -29.83
N TRP A 46 -7.21 4.97 -28.67
CA TRP A 46 -8.05 6.16 -28.48
C TRP A 46 -7.24 7.42 -28.77
N ALA A 47 -7.53 8.09 -29.87
CA ALA A 47 -6.88 9.34 -30.31
C ALA A 47 -7.86 10.16 -31.18
N PRO A 48 -8.92 10.73 -30.58
CA PRO A 48 -10.04 11.34 -31.32
C PRO A 48 -9.63 12.54 -32.17
N ASN A 49 -8.60 13.29 -31.76
CA ASN A 49 -8.18 14.52 -32.41
C ASN A 49 -6.99 14.34 -33.38
N ALA A 50 -6.46 13.13 -33.51
CA ALA A 50 -5.42 12.81 -34.50
C ALA A 50 -5.93 12.96 -35.93
N GLU A 51 -5.10 13.50 -36.83
CA GLU A 51 -5.41 13.55 -38.25
C GLU A 51 -5.29 12.16 -38.88
N THR A 52 -4.21 11.43 -38.56
CA THR A 52 -3.99 10.03 -38.95
C THR A 52 -3.24 9.29 -37.87
N VAL A 53 -3.41 7.97 -37.80
CA VAL A 53 -2.61 7.07 -36.97
C VAL A 53 -2.12 5.92 -37.82
N SER A 54 -0.85 5.55 -37.67
CA SER A 54 -0.26 4.34 -38.26
C SER A 54 0.40 3.50 -37.19
N LEU A 55 0.30 2.17 -37.34
CA LEU A 55 1.04 1.24 -36.50
C LEU A 55 2.44 1.04 -37.12
N VAL A 56 3.48 1.18 -36.32
CA VAL A 56 4.88 0.99 -36.73
C VAL A 56 5.57 0.00 -35.79
N GLY A 57 6.49 -0.78 -36.28
CA GLY A 57 7.22 -1.77 -35.51
C GLY A 57 8.21 -2.57 -36.36
N ASP A 58 8.84 -3.58 -35.73
CA ASP A 58 9.82 -4.44 -36.40
C ASP A 58 9.23 -5.13 -37.64
N PHE A 59 7.96 -5.53 -37.56
CA PHE A 59 7.22 -6.23 -38.63
C PHE A 59 7.03 -5.44 -39.92
N ASN A 60 7.19 -4.13 -39.89
CA ASN A 60 7.07 -3.26 -41.10
C ASN A 60 8.26 -2.30 -41.26
N GLY A 61 9.40 -2.57 -40.58
CA GLY A 61 10.60 -1.76 -40.64
C GLY A 61 10.41 -0.33 -40.12
N TRP A 62 9.46 -0.12 -39.24
CA TRP A 62 9.11 1.19 -38.64
C TRP A 62 8.62 2.22 -39.71
N ASP A 63 8.15 1.76 -40.88
CA ASP A 63 7.62 2.64 -41.92
C ASP A 63 6.24 3.19 -41.51
N THR A 64 6.15 4.51 -41.40
CA THR A 64 4.94 5.23 -41.02
C THR A 64 3.80 5.16 -42.02
N ASN A 65 4.05 4.64 -43.22
CA ASN A 65 3.06 4.53 -44.32
C ASN A 65 2.60 3.08 -44.55
N ALA A 66 3.34 2.09 -44.01
CA ALA A 66 3.10 0.67 -44.33
C ALA A 66 1.83 0.11 -43.68
N THR A 67 1.47 0.58 -42.50
CA THR A 67 0.32 0.03 -41.75
C THR A 67 -0.57 1.17 -41.21
N PRO A 68 -1.32 1.86 -42.08
CA PRO A 68 -2.26 2.90 -41.65
C PRO A 68 -3.43 2.28 -40.90
N MET A 69 -3.87 2.97 -39.85
CA MET A 69 -5.04 2.58 -39.06
C MET A 69 -6.31 3.26 -39.60
N GLU A 70 -7.43 2.62 -39.45
CA GLU A 70 -8.72 3.16 -39.86
C GLU A 70 -9.44 3.82 -38.67
N LYS A 71 -9.96 5.04 -38.87
CA LYS A 71 -10.73 5.77 -37.86
C LYS A 71 -12.12 5.19 -37.69
N CYS A 72 -12.49 4.84 -36.45
CA CYS A 72 -13.79 4.35 -36.05
C CYS A 72 -14.30 5.17 -34.85
N GLY A 73 -15.07 6.22 -35.13
CA GLY A 73 -15.50 7.17 -34.09
C GLY A 73 -14.31 7.90 -33.47
N THR A 74 -14.12 7.72 -32.15
CA THR A 74 -13.01 8.29 -31.38
C THR A 74 -11.74 7.42 -31.40
N MET A 75 -11.82 6.21 -31.97
CA MET A 75 -10.75 5.21 -31.94
C MET A 75 -10.16 4.99 -33.33
N TRP A 76 -8.94 4.42 -33.34
CA TRP A 76 -8.25 3.96 -34.55
C TRP A 76 -7.97 2.47 -34.44
N VAL A 77 -8.15 1.72 -35.52
CA VAL A 77 -8.05 0.26 -35.53
C VAL A 77 -7.29 -0.25 -36.74
N CYS A 78 -6.45 -1.28 -36.54
CA CYS A 78 -5.90 -2.10 -37.62
C CYS A 78 -5.73 -3.56 -37.16
N PHE A 79 -5.47 -4.44 -38.15
CA PHE A 79 -5.22 -5.86 -37.94
C PHE A 79 -3.93 -6.26 -38.64
N VAL A 80 -3.04 -6.96 -37.90
CA VAL A 80 -1.73 -7.39 -38.41
C VAL A 80 -1.56 -8.88 -38.10
N GLY A 81 -1.20 -9.66 -39.12
CA GLY A 81 -0.89 -11.08 -38.99
C GLY A 81 0.61 -11.34 -38.83
N GLY A 82 0.97 -12.53 -38.38
CA GLY A 82 2.37 -12.99 -38.35
C GLY A 82 3.25 -12.39 -37.24
N LEU A 83 2.65 -11.75 -36.23
CA LEU A 83 3.40 -11.20 -35.09
C LEU A 83 3.67 -12.28 -34.04
N ASN A 84 4.81 -12.14 -33.35
CA ASN A 84 5.23 -12.99 -32.25
C ASN A 84 5.23 -12.22 -30.92
N ASN A 85 5.21 -12.94 -29.80
CA ASN A 85 5.47 -12.34 -28.50
C ASN A 85 6.84 -11.64 -28.48
N GLY A 86 6.85 -10.40 -28.01
CA GLY A 86 8.05 -9.58 -27.92
C GLY A 86 8.29 -8.67 -29.12
N ASP A 87 7.59 -8.84 -30.25
CA ASP A 87 7.68 -7.92 -31.39
C ASP A 87 7.37 -6.49 -30.93
N LEU A 88 8.23 -5.55 -31.34
CA LEU A 88 8.14 -4.15 -30.92
C LEU A 88 7.17 -3.37 -31.78
N TYR A 89 6.42 -2.45 -31.16
CA TYR A 89 5.54 -1.54 -31.87
C TYR A 89 5.32 -0.20 -31.16
N LYS A 90 4.91 0.81 -31.94
CA LYS A 90 4.40 2.10 -31.49
C LYS A 90 3.26 2.57 -32.37
N TYR A 91 2.52 3.56 -31.90
CA TYR A 91 1.62 4.35 -32.75
C TYR A 91 2.35 5.59 -33.26
N CYS A 92 2.39 5.78 -34.60
CA CYS A 92 2.77 7.04 -35.23
C CYS A 92 1.51 7.89 -35.34
N VAL A 93 1.36 8.87 -34.45
CA VAL A 93 0.19 9.76 -34.40
C VAL A 93 0.53 11.04 -35.13
N THR A 94 -0.23 11.37 -36.20
CA THR A 94 -0.16 12.65 -36.86
C THR A 94 -1.11 13.62 -36.18
N GLN A 95 -0.55 14.58 -35.49
CA GLN A 95 -1.27 15.64 -34.79
C GLN A 95 -1.77 16.70 -35.78
N LYS A 96 -2.75 17.50 -35.37
CA LYS A 96 -3.27 18.62 -36.14
C LYS A 96 -2.13 19.54 -36.62
N GLY A 97 -2.06 19.79 -37.90
CA GLY A 97 -0.94 20.52 -38.55
C GLY A 97 0.19 19.65 -39.06
N GLY A 98 0.00 18.32 -39.14
CA GLY A 98 0.90 17.37 -39.79
C GLY A 98 2.11 16.92 -38.97
N LYS A 99 2.27 17.33 -37.72
CA LYS A 99 3.37 16.87 -36.84
C LYS A 99 3.17 15.39 -36.47
N LYS A 100 4.15 14.55 -36.83
CA LYS A 100 4.19 13.14 -36.44
C LYS A 100 4.90 12.96 -35.11
N VAL A 101 4.29 12.18 -34.20
CA VAL A 101 4.87 11.76 -32.91
C VAL A 101 4.72 10.26 -32.75
N PHE A 102 5.72 9.63 -32.08
CA PHE A 102 5.68 8.19 -31.80
C PHE A 102 5.26 7.97 -30.34
N LYS A 103 4.15 7.27 -30.16
CA LYS A 103 3.54 7.00 -28.87
C LYS A 103 3.59 5.53 -28.54
N SER A 104 3.92 5.20 -27.30
CA SER A 104 3.71 3.86 -26.75
C SER A 104 2.21 3.59 -26.64
N ASP A 105 1.83 2.34 -26.68
CA ASP A 105 0.43 1.95 -26.49
C ASP A 105 0.02 2.14 -25.01
N PRO A 106 -0.95 3.01 -24.72
CA PRO A 106 -1.40 3.23 -23.34
C PRO A 106 -1.96 1.97 -22.66
N PHE A 107 -2.41 0.98 -23.44
CA PHE A 107 -2.98 -0.28 -22.98
C PHE A 107 -2.04 -1.48 -23.16
N ALA A 108 -0.76 -1.24 -23.50
CA ALA A 108 0.21 -2.31 -23.60
C ALA A 108 0.37 -3.04 -22.27
N ARG A 109 0.38 -4.37 -22.34
CA ARG A 109 0.61 -5.24 -21.16
C ARG A 109 2.07 -5.66 -21.03
N TRP A 110 2.92 -5.27 -21.97
CA TRP A 110 4.36 -5.45 -21.94
C TRP A 110 5.05 -4.31 -22.68
N SER A 111 6.17 -3.81 -22.15
CA SER A 111 6.91 -2.67 -22.71
C SER A 111 8.41 -2.92 -22.65
N GLN A 112 9.17 -2.14 -23.41
CA GLN A 112 10.60 -1.98 -23.20
C GLN A 112 10.85 -1.11 -21.96
N THR A 113 12.07 -1.10 -21.46
CA THR A 113 12.49 -0.39 -20.24
C THR A 113 13.51 0.71 -20.54
N GLY A 114 13.64 1.66 -19.62
CA GLY A 114 14.65 2.72 -19.70
C GLY A 114 14.43 3.69 -20.84
N LEU A 115 15.47 3.91 -21.65
CA LEU A 115 15.41 4.82 -22.81
C LEU A 115 14.69 4.22 -24.03
N GLU A 116 14.53 2.91 -24.06
CA GLU A 116 13.75 2.22 -25.07
C GLU A 116 12.28 2.23 -24.66
N THR A 117 11.41 2.69 -25.52
CA THR A 117 10.05 3.09 -25.16
C THR A 117 8.97 2.47 -26.04
N ALA A 118 9.29 1.38 -26.76
CA ALA A 118 8.30 0.66 -27.53
C ALA A 118 7.46 -0.27 -26.65
N SER A 119 6.21 -0.44 -27.04
CA SER A 119 5.36 -1.50 -26.54
C SER A 119 5.74 -2.83 -27.19
N ARG A 120 5.47 -3.93 -26.49
CA ARG A 120 5.71 -5.29 -26.97
C ARG A 120 4.40 -6.03 -27.17
N VAL A 121 4.32 -6.81 -28.23
CA VAL A 121 3.23 -7.77 -28.42
C VAL A 121 3.31 -8.81 -27.30
N TRP A 122 2.19 -9.07 -26.62
CA TRP A 122 2.09 -10.10 -25.61
C TRP A 122 0.76 -10.86 -25.73
N THR A 123 0.87 -12.18 -25.80
CA THR A 123 -0.28 -13.10 -25.90
C THR A 123 -0.17 -14.19 -24.85
N GLY A 124 0.53 -13.93 -23.75
CA GLY A 124 0.78 -14.89 -22.69
C GLY A 124 -0.50 -15.46 -22.08
N SER A 125 -0.35 -16.65 -21.50
CA SER A 125 -1.42 -17.39 -20.83
C SER A 125 -0.81 -18.14 -19.65
N PHE A 126 -0.52 -17.42 -18.56
CA PHE A 126 -0.06 -18.07 -17.34
C PHE A 126 -1.13 -19.00 -16.76
N LYS A 127 -0.71 -20.16 -16.26
CA LYS A 127 -1.60 -21.13 -15.62
C LYS A 127 -1.50 -21.03 -14.11
N TRP A 128 -2.48 -20.42 -13.51
CA TRP A 128 -2.57 -20.22 -12.07
C TRP A 128 -2.70 -21.52 -11.28
N SER A 129 -2.01 -21.59 -10.14
CA SER A 129 -2.14 -22.68 -9.17
C SER A 129 -2.71 -22.23 -7.81
N ASP A 130 -2.97 -20.95 -7.64
CA ASP A 130 -3.40 -20.28 -6.41
C ASP A 130 -4.89 -20.42 -6.04
N GLY A 131 -5.65 -21.25 -6.71
CA GLY A 131 -7.11 -21.35 -6.53
C GLY A 131 -7.57 -21.51 -5.07
N LYS A 132 -6.83 -22.26 -4.25
CA LYS A 132 -7.14 -22.40 -2.81
C LYS A 132 -6.94 -21.09 -2.04
N TYR A 133 -5.96 -20.29 -2.42
CA TYR A 133 -5.72 -18.97 -1.83
C TYR A 133 -6.87 -18.04 -2.21
N MET A 134 -7.24 -17.98 -3.50
CA MET A 134 -8.31 -17.12 -4.03
C MET A 134 -9.67 -17.44 -3.39
N ASP A 135 -9.99 -18.73 -3.20
CA ASP A 135 -11.20 -19.15 -2.49
C ASP A 135 -11.21 -18.68 -1.03
N ARG A 136 -10.08 -18.72 -0.35
CA ARG A 136 -9.93 -18.25 1.02
C ARG A 136 -10.03 -16.72 1.08
N ARG A 137 -9.37 -16.00 0.16
CA ARG A 137 -9.43 -14.54 0.01
C ARG A 137 -10.87 -14.06 -0.12
N ALA A 138 -11.64 -14.68 -1.01
CA ALA A 138 -13.02 -14.29 -1.29
C ALA A 138 -13.97 -14.37 -0.08
N ARG A 139 -13.59 -15.16 0.96
CA ARG A 139 -14.36 -15.34 2.21
C ARG A 139 -13.80 -14.55 3.38
N ARG A 140 -12.63 -13.92 3.21
CA ARG A 140 -11.93 -13.23 4.29
C ARG A 140 -12.54 -11.85 4.52
N ASP A 141 -12.78 -11.53 5.79
CA ASP A 141 -13.03 -10.15 6.23
C ASP A 141 -11.71 -9.51 6.65
N ALA A 142 -11.14 -8.66 5.80
CA ALA A 142 -9.86 -7.99 6.05
C ALA A 142 -9.87 -7.13 7.32
N PHE A 143 -11.04 -6.68 7.76
CA PHE A 143 -11.16 -5.80 8.93
C PHE A 143 -10.95 -6.54 10.25
N THR A 144 -11.34 -7.81 10.32
CA THR A 144 -11.28 -8.64 11.53
C THR A 144 -10.17 -9.68 11.50
N GLN A 145 -9.29 -9.62 10.50
CA GLN A 145 -8.13 -10.50 10.38
C GLN A 145 -6.82 -9.73 10.60
N PRO A 146 -5.76 -10.39 11.04
CA PRO A 146 -4.47 -9.74 11.16
C PRO A 146 -3.93 -9.36 9.77
N MET A 147 -3.34 -8.18 9.68
CA MET A 147 -2.66 -7.71 8.49
C MET A 147 -1.35 -7.04 8.90
N SER A 148 -0.24 -7.76 8.70
CA SER A 148 1.12 -7.26 8.81
C SER A 148 1.73 -7.21 7.44
N ILE A 149 2.07 -6.02 6.98
CA ILE A 149 2.48 -5.70 5.62
C ILE A 149 3.98 -5.43 5.60
N TYR A 150 4.67 -6.09 4.70
CA TYR A 150 6.06 -5.83 4.37
C TYR A 150 6.14 -5.01 3.08
N GLU A 151 6.35 -3.70 3.21
CA GLU A 151 6.48 -2.79 2.07
C GLU A 151 7.90 -2.90 1.50
N LEU A 152 8.03 -3.03 0.18
CA LEU A 152 9.35 -3.18 -0.43
C LEU A 152 9.43 -2.60 -1.86
N HIS A 153 10.63 -2.11 -2.19
CA HIS A 153 11.06 -1.84 -3.55
C HIS A 153 11.80 -3.06 -4.08
N LEU A 154 11.20 -3.78 -5.04
CA LEU A 154 11.69 -5.07 -5.51
C LEU A 154 13.12 -4.99 -6.04
N GLY A 155 13.47 -3.92 -6.76
CA GLY A 155 14.78 -3.71 -7.38
C GLY A 155 15.94 -3.51 -6.41
N SER A 156 15.67 -3.22 -5.12
CA SER A 156 16.70 -2.98 -4.10
C SER A 156 16.50 -3.77 -2.81
N TRP A 157 15.56 -4.72 -2.80
CA TRP A 157 15.40 -5.61 -1.66
C TRP A 157 16.58 -6.58 -1.55
N LYS A 158 16.83 -7.33 -2.62
CA LYS A 158 17.98 -8.24 -2.74
C LYS A 158 18.32 -8.41 -4.20
N THR A 159 19.54 -8.07 -4.57
CA THR A 159 20.02 -8.15 -5.94
C THR A 159 20.98 -9.33 -6.12
N GLU A 160 21.10 -9.82 -7.35
CA GLU A 160 22.16 -10.73 -7.75
C GLU A 160 23.53 -10.01 -7.73
N PRO A 161 24.65 -10.74 -7.80
CA PRO A 161 25.98 -10.14 -7.85
C PRO A 161 26.22 -9.20 -9.04
N ASP A 162 25.45 -9.36 -10.12
CA ASP A 162 25.47 -8.48 -11.29
C ASP A 162 24.49 -7.29 -11.19
N GLY A 163 23.80 -7.15 -10.05
CA GLY A 163 22.81 -6.12 -9.80
C GLY A 163 21.41 -6.41 -10.36
N SER A 164 21.22 -7.54 -11.04
CA SER A 164 19.91 -7.90 -11.59
C SER A 164 18.93 -8.41 -10.52
N VAL A 165 17.64 -8.32 -10.85
CA VAL A 165 16.54 -8.92 -10.08
C VAL A 165 15.62 -9.63 -11.06
N ASN A 166 15.12 -10.81 -10.65
CA ASN A 166 14.15 -11.57 -11.44
C ASN A 166 12.90 -11.85 -10.59
N TYR A 167 11.70 -11.69 -11.18
CA TYR A 167 10.42 -11.89 -10.49
C TYR A 167 10.33 -13.25 -9.80
N VAL A 168 10.59 -14.35 -10.51
CA VAL A 168 10.39 -15.71 -10.00
C VAL A 168 11.34 -16.03 -8.84
N LYS A 169 12.63 -15.66 -8.99
CA LYS A 169 13.62 -15.86 -7.93
C LYS A 169 13.28 -15.03 -6.69
N ALA A 170 12.96 -13.75 -6.88
CA ALA A 170 12.57 -12.86 -5.79
C ALA A 170 11.32 -13.38 -5.06
N ALA A 171 10.33 -13.94 -5.80
CA ALA A 171 9.14 -14.52 -5.20
C ALA A 171 9.45 -15.67 -4.24
N HIS A 172 10.33 -16.61 -4.63
CA HIS A 172 10.72 -17.73 -3.76
C HIS A 172 11.44 -17.25 -2.49
N GLU A 173 12.35 -16.28 -2.62
CA GLU A 173 13.06 -15.72 -1.48
C GLU A 173 12.13 -14.93 -0.55
N LEU A 174 11.23 -14.10 -1.11
CA LEU A 174 10.23 -13.35 -0.35
C LEU A 174 9.22 -14.27 0.35
N ALA A 175 8.75 -15.32 -0.32
CA ALA A 175 7.84 -16.30 0.27
C ALA A 175 8.47 -16.95 1.52
N GLY A 176 9.73 -17.35 1.43
CA GLY A 176 10.47 -17.89 2.57
C GLY A 176 10.65 -16.87 3.69
N TYR A 177 11.11 -15.68 3.35
CA TYR A 177 11.36 -14.60 4.31
C TYR A 177 10.07 -14.15 5.03
N CYS A 178 9.02 -13.85 4.28
CA CYS A 178 7.76 -13.38 4.85
C CYS A 178 7.08 -14.44 5.72
N THR A 179 7.14 -15.71 5.31
CA THR A 179 6.61 -16.83 6.13
C THR A 179 7.36 -16.96 7.43
N ASP A 180 8.70 -16.94 7.41
CA ASP A 180 9.54 -17.01 8.60
C ASP A 180 9.30 -15.83 9.54
N MET A 181 9.25 -14.62 8.98
CA MET A 181 9.01 -13.38 9.74
C MET A 181 7.56 -13.21 10.21
N GLY A 182 6.60 -13.97 9.68
CA GLY A 182 5.19 -13.92 10.05
C GLY A 182 4.42 -12.76 9.42
N TYR A 183 4.89 -12.20 8.32
CA TYR A 183 4.13 -11.23 7.51
C TYR A 183 2.96 -11.91 6.82
N THR A 184 1.87 -11.19 6.63
CA THR A 184 0.67 -11.69 5.94
C THR A 184 0.54 -11.19 4.50
N HIS A 185 1.11 -10.04 4.22
CA HIS A 185 1.11 -9.39 2.92
C HIS A 185 2.46 -8.76 2.62
N ILE A 186 2.76 -8.63 1.34
CA ILE A 186 3.74 -7.67 0.86
C ILE A 186 3.02 -6.49 0.21
N GLU A 187 3.63 -5.30 0.26
CA GLU A 187 3.23 -4.13 -0.52
C GLU A 187 4.41 -3.71 -1.39
N LEU A 188 4.19 -3.75 -2.70
CA LEU A 188 5.23 -3.46 -3.69
C LEU A 188 5.14 -2.00 -4.10
N LEU A 189 6.23 -1.24 -3.97
CA LEU A 189 6.36 0.05 -4.62
C LEU A 189 6.01 -0.11 -6.11
N PRO A 190 5.63 0.98 -6.84
CA PRO A 190 4.99 0.85 -8.13
C PRO A 190 5.75 -0.06 -9.11
N LEU A 191 5.08 -1.10 -9.59
CA LEU A 191 5.60 -2.04 -10.58
C LEU A 191 4.98 -1.85 -11.98
N THR A 192 4.13 -0.85 -12.18
CA THR A 192 3.73 -0.41 -13.51
C THR A 192 4.92 0.20 -14.24
N GLU A 193 5.05 -0.01 -15.56
CA GLU A 193 6.24 0.39 -16.32
C GLU A 193 6.51 1.90 -16.25
N TYR A 194 7.76 2.28 -16.03
CA TYR A 194 8.23 3.65 -15.86
C TYR A 194 9.61 3.84 -16.48
N PRO A 195 9.95 5.03 -17.07
CA PRO A 195 11.22 5.25 -17.76
C PRO A 195 12.38 5.56 -16.81
N PHE A 196 12.12 6.23 -15.68
CA PHE A 196 13.14 6.81 -14.80
C PHE A 196 13.28 6.03 -13.47
N PRO A 197 14.36 5.25 -13.26
CA PRO A 197 14.56 4.47 -12.03
C PRO A 197 14.52 5.29 -10.74
N GLY A 198 15.06 6.54 -10.77
CA GLY A 198 15.05 7.45 -9.62
C GLY A 198 13.66 7.94 -9.20
N SER A 199 12.61 7.62 -9.95
CA SER A 199 11.23 7.84 -9.53
C SER A 199 10.67 6.70 -8.67
N TRP A 200 11.42 5.62 -8.47
CA TRP A 200 10.99 4.41 -7.73
C TRP A 200 9.71 3.77 -8.28
N GLY A 201 9.34 4.10 -9.52
CA GLY A 201 8.12 3.67 -10.17
C GLY A 201 6.97 4.69 -10.16
N TYR A 202 7.08 5.80 -9.44
CA TYR A 202 6.00 6.80 -9.35
C TYR A 202 5.80 7.66 -10.61
N GLN A 203 6.69 7.59 -11.61
CA GLN A 203 6.51 8.27 -12.91
C GLN A 203 6.07 7.28 -13.99
N VAL A 204 4.84 6.80 -13.90
CA VAL A 204 4.27 5.73 -14.73
C VAL A 204 4.04 6.16 -16.17
N THR A 205 4.50 5.33 -17.13
CA THR A 205 4.19 5.47 -18.57
C THR A 205 3.41 4.29 -19.13
N GLY A 206 3.44 3.12 -18.48
CA GLY A 206 2.75 1.90 -18.90
C GLY A 206 1.76 1.39 -17.84
N TYR A 207 0.56 1.96 -17.79
CA TYR A 207 -0.45 1.70 -16.76
C TYR A 207 -1.01 0.27 -16.71
N TYR A 208 -0.78 -0.53 -17.76
CA TYR A 208 -1.26 -1.91 -17.86
C TYR A 208 -0.14 -2.95 -17.89
N ALA A 209 1.11 -2.49 -17.93
CA ALA A 209 2.29 -3.33 -18.03
C ALA A 209 3.01 -3.44 -16.69
N PRO A 210 3.19 -4.64 -16.12
CA PRO A 210 4.23 -4.86 -15.12
C PRO A 210 5.58 -4.47 -15.71
N THR A 211 6.45 -3.83 -14.92
CA THR A 211 7.75 -3.39 -15.44
C THR A 211 8.58 -4.58 -15.93
N ALA A 212 9.11 -4.46 -17.13
CA ALA A 212 9.95 -5.50 -17.72
C ALA A 212 11.39 -5.54 -17.17
N ARG A 213 11.72 -4.69 -16.19
CA ARG A 213 13.03 -4.68 -15.49
C ARG A 213 13.33 -6.00 -14.79
N TYR A 214 12.30 -6.68 -14.32
CA TYR A 214 12.43 -7.88 -13.50
C TYR A 214 11.95 -9.15 -14.21
N GLY A 215 11.47 -9.02 -15.47
CA GLY A 215 11.01 -10.14 -16.26
C GLY A 215 9.80 -9.82 -17.16
N THR A 216 9.15 -10.88 -17.60
CA THR A 216 7.97 -10.83 -18.46
C THR A 216 6.67 -10.69 -17.63
N PRO A 217 5.54 -10.35 -18.26
CA PRO A 217 4.24 -10.37 -17.57
C PRO A 217 3.84 -11.75 -17.03
N ASP A 218 4.24 -12.83 -17.70
CA ASP A 218 3.98 -14.20 -17.20
C ASP A 218 4.83 -14.50 -15.96
N GLU A 219 6.07 -14.03 -15.88
CA GLU A 219 6.92 -14.16 -14.68
C GLU A 219 6.40 -13.30 -13.52
N PHE A 220 5.76 -12.16 -13.78
CA PHE A 220 5.05 -11.41 -12.73
C PHE A 220 3.80 -12.16 -12.23
N ALA A 221 3.06 -12.81 -13.12
CA ALA A 221 1.96 -13.68 -12.69
C ALA A 221 2.47 -14.85 -11.84
N GLU A 222 3.60 -15.48 -12.22
CA GLU A 222 4.25 -16.54 -11.44
C GLU A 222 4.74 -16.03 -10.08
N PHE A 223 5.26 -14.80 -10.01
CA PHE A 223 5.64 -14.14 -8.76
C PHE A 223 4.46 -14.11 -7.77
N VAL A 224 3.30 -13.69 -8.22
CA VAL A 224 2.09 -13.63 -7.38
C VAL A 224 1.61 -15.03 -7.00
N ASP A 225 1.61 -15.97 -7.95
CA ASP A 225 1.19 -17.37 -7.71
C ASP A 225 2.05 -18.05 -6.63
N ILE A 226 3.37 -17.84 -6.66
CA ILE A 226 4.31 -18.37 -5.65
C ILE A 226 3.98 -17.80 -4.26
N LEU A 227 3.77 -16.49 -4.14
CA LEU A 227 3.44 -15.84 -2.88
C LEU A 227 2.08 -16.29 -2.34
N HIS A 228 1.07 -16.42 -3.18
CA HIS A 228 -0.24 -16.94 -2.82
C HIS A 228 -0.16 -18.39 -2.31
N ASN A 229 0.63 -19.24 -2.94
CA ASN A 229 0.85 -20.61 -2.48
C ASN A 229 1.59 -20.68 -1.14
N ALA A 230 2.38 -19.65 -0.79
CA ALA A 230 2.96 -19.49 0.55
C ALA A 230 1.99 -18.85 1.56
N GLY A 231 0.80 -18.41 1.12
CA GLY A 231 -0.19 -17.76 1.97
C GLY A 231 -0.01 -16.26 2.15
N ILE A 232 0.86 -15.63 1.35
CA ILE A 232 1.19 -14.20 1.41
C ILE A 232 0.38 -13.45 0.35
N GLY A 233 -0.35 -12.41 0.76
CA GLY A 233 -1.08 -11.52 -0.14
C GLY A 233 -0.16 -10.48 -0.78
N VAL A 234 -0.56 -9.97 -1.95
CA VAL A 234 0.20 -8.99 -2.72
C VAL A 234 -0.61 -7.71 -2.89
N ILE A 235 -0.14 -6.62 -2.32
CA ILE A 235 -0.64 -5.27 -2.53
C ILE A 235 0.31 -4.57 -3.50
N MET A 236 -0.21 -3.83 -4.46
CA MET A 236 0.59 -3.06 -5.41
C MET A 236 0.33 -1.57 -5.23
N ASP A 237 1.39 -0.79 -5.15
CA ASP A 237 1.28 0.65 -5.20
C ASP A 237 0.87 1.09 -6.62
N TRP A 238 -0.20 1.89 -6.73
CA TRP A 238 -0.81 2.29 -7.98
C TRP A 238 -0.99 3.81 -8.03
N VAL A 239 -0.51 4.44 -9.10
CA VAL A 239 -0.31 5.90 -9.20
C VAL A 239 -1.32 6.54 -10.16
N PRO A 240 -2.57 6.81 -9.75
CA PRO A 240 -3.55 7.49 -10.60
C PRO A 240 -3.52 9.01 -10.47
N ALA A 241 -2.69 9.57 -9.60
CA ALA A 241 -2.66 11.00 -9.30
C ALA A 241 -2.03 11.81 -10.43
N HIS A 242 -0.98 11.28 -11.04
CA HIS A 242 -0.19 12.01 -12.02
C HIS A 242 0.58 11.08 -12.96
N PHE A 243 1.15 11.65 -14.02
CA PHE A 243 2.03 10.94 -14.97
C PHE A 243 3.11 11.88 -15.52
N PRO A 244 4.26 11.33 -15.99
CA PRO A 244 5.38 12.13 -16.48
C PRO A 244 5.08 12.78 -17.86
N ARG A 245 5.93 13.75 -18.25
CA ARG A 245 5.81 14.51 -19.50
C ARG A 245 6.50 13.85 -20.67
N ASP A 246 6.95 12.63 -20.53
CA ASP A 246 7.69 11.88 -21.55
C ASP A 246 6.95 11.85 -22.87
N ALA A 247 7.65 12.21 -23.94
CA ALA A 247 7.05 12.41 -25.27
C ALA A 247 6.40 11.13 -25.84
N HIS A 248 6.90 9.96 -25.45
CA HIS A 248 6.36 8.67 -25.86
C HIS A 248 5.11 8.25 -25.05
N GLY A 249 4.91 8.82 -23.85
CA GLY A 249 3.82 8.51 -22.94
C GLY A 249 2.52 9.25 -23.26
N LEU A 250 1.72 9.48 -22.20
CA LEU A 250 0.36 10.01 -22.33
C LEU A 250 0.30 11.51 -22.66
N ALA A 251 1.33 12.29 -22.30
CA ALA A 251 1.35 13.74 -22.46
C ALA A 251 1.08 14.17 -23.90
N LEU A 252 0.08 15.03 -24.11
CA LEU A 252 -0.34 15.53 -25.43
C LEU A 252 -0.45 14.39 -26.47
N PHE A 253 -1.11 13.30 -26.11
CA PHE A 253 -1.08 12.04 -26.85
C PHE A 253 -1.44 12.21 -28.32
N ASP A 254 -2.53 12.88 -28.62
CA ASP A 254 -3.01 13.17 -29.98
C ASP A 254 -2.78 14.62 -30.42
N GLY A 255 -1.92 15.35 -29.69
CA GLY A 255 -1.65 16.77 -29.90
C GLY A 255 -2.53 17.69 -29.06
N THR A 256 -3.47 17.14 -28.35
CA THR A 256 -4.32 17.86 -27.38
C THR A 256 -4.07 17.34 -25.96
N ARG A 257 -4.62 18.01 -24.97
CA ARG A 257 -4.68 17.52 -23.58
C ARG A 257 -5.74 16.44 -23.51
N LEU A 258 -5.36 15.21 -23.82
CA LEU A 258 -6.28 14.08 -23.92
C LEU A 258 -6.49 13.38 -22.57
N PHE A 259 -5.40 13.11 -21.86
CA PHE A 259 -5.42 12.46 -20.55
C PHE A 259 -5.29 13.47 -19.40
N GLU A 260 -4.56 14.55 -19.62
CA GLU A 260 -4.31 15.59 -18.65
C GLU A 260 -5.44 16.63 -18.58
N CYS A 261 -5.56 17.29 -17.43
CA CYS A 261 -6.51 18.37 -17.21
C CYS A 261 -6.43 19.42 -18.32
N LYS A 262 -7.57 19.81 -18.87
CA LYS A 262 -7.65 20.75 -20.03
C LYS A 262 -7.17 22.15 -19.68
N GLU A 263 -7.41 22.60 -18.44
CA GLU A 263 -6.92 23.88 -17.97
C GLU A 263 -5.41 23.79 -17.69
N LYS A 264 -4.61 24.55 -18.46
CA LYS A 264 -3.14 24.50 -18.39
C LYS A 264 -2.60 24.68 -16.97
N ARG A 265 -3.14 25.63 -16.23
CA ARG A 265 -2.75 25.97 -14.87
C ARG A 265 -3.00 24.83 -13.88
N MET A 266 -4.05 24.04 -14.12
CA MET A 266 -4.44 22.88 -13.29
C MET A 266 -3.83 21.56 -13.76
N ALA A 267 -3.29 21.52 -14.98
CA ALA A 267 -2.70 20.29 -15.52
C ALA A 267 -1.33 19.97 -14.97
N ASP A 268 -0.59 20.98 -14.51
CA ASP A 268 0.77 20.81 -14.02
C ASP A 268 0.75 20.55 -12.52
N HIS A 269 1.44 19.46 -12.08
CA HIS A 269 1.69 19.25 -10.65
C HIS A 269 2.84 20.17 -10.23
N PRO A 270 2.64 21.09 -9.27
CA PRO A 270 3.62 22.16 -8.99
C PRO A 270 4.92 21.64 -8.41
N GLU A 271 4.88 20.57 -7.60
CA GLU A 271 6.05 20.07 -6.85
C GLU A 271 6.81 18.97 -7.61
N TRP A 272 6.13 18.13 -8.40
CA TRP A 272 6.72 16.92 -9.00
C TRP A 272 7.04 17.08 -10.50
N GLY A 273 6.67 18.21 -11.12
CA GLY A 273 6.91 18.43 -12.54
C GLY A 273 6.13 17.51 -13.49
N THR A 274 5.19 16.75 -12.97
CA THR A 274 4.32 15.80 -13.67
C THR A 274 3.03 16.47 -14.16
N LEU A 275 2.16 15.72 -14.83
CA LEU A 275 0.84 16.14 -15.28
C LEU A 275 -0.24 15.46 -14.46
N ILE A 276 -1.34 16.17 -14.18
CA ILE A 276 -2.50 15.70 -13.43
C ILE A 276 -3.56 15.19 -14.43
N PHE A 277 -4.14 14.02 -14.16
CA PHE A 277 -5.22 13.45 -14.96
C PHE A 277 -6.49 14.31 -14.93
N ASP A 278 -7.25 14.32 -16.04
CA ASP A 278 -8.58 14.91 -16.10
C ASP A 278 -9.64 13.91 -15.61
N TYR A 279 -9.89 13.90 -14.31
CA TYR A 279 -10.89 13.00 -13.71
C TYR A 279 -12.34 13.33 -14.13
N ALA A 280 -12.60 14.50 -14.72
CA ALA A 280 -13.90 14.85 -15.26
C ALA A 280 -14.15 14.18 -16.63
N MET A 281 -13.10 13.67 -17.29
CA MET A 281 -13.21 13.02 -18.58
C MET A 281 -13.61 11.55 -18.41
N PRO A 282 -14.76 11.12 -18.93
CA PRO A 282 -15.23 9.74 -18.77
C PRO A 282 -14.23 8.70 -19.27
N GLU A 283 -13.62 8.94 -20.42
CA GLU A 283 -12.65 8.01 -21.02
C GLU A 283 -11.38 7.86 -20.15
N VAL A 284 -10.97 8.93 -19.45
CA VAL A 284 -9.85 8.89 -18.49
C VAL A 284 -10.25 8.08 -17.25
N GLN A 285 -11.50 8.22 -16.76
CA GLN A 285 -12.01 7.35 -15.70
C GLN A 285 -12.00 5.88 -16.14
N SER A 286 -12.49 5.57 -17.33
CA SER A 286 -12.45 4.21 -17.90
C SER A 286 -11.01 3.68 -18.01
N PHE A 287 -10.07 4.50 -18.47
CA PHE A 287 -8.66 4.14 -18.57
C PHE A 287 -8.08 3.76 -17.20
N LEU A 288 -8.25 4.62 -16.20
CA LEU A 288 -7.67 4.40 -14.86
C LEU A 288 -8.35 3.24 -14.13
N ILE A 289 -9.70 3.20 -14.08
CA ILE A 289 -10.43 2.10 -13.40
C ILE A 289 -10.09 0.76 -14.04
N SER A 290 -10.08 0.69 -15.37
CA SER A 290 -9.69 -0.54 -16.06
C SER A 290 -8.24 -0.93 -15.80
N SER A 291 -7.31 0.03 -15.64
CA SER A 291 -5.92 -0.27 -15.27
C SER A 291 -5.86 -1.00 -13.92
N ALA A 292 -6.52 -0.46 -12.88
CA ALA A 292 -6.60 -1.14 -11.61
C ALA A 292 -7.22 -2.54 -11.74
N CYS A 293 -8.38 -2.65 -12.39
CA CYS A 293 -9.07 -3.93 -12.60
C CYS A 293 -8.20 -4.95 -13.38
N CYS A 294 -7.34 -4.48 -14.31
CA CYS A 294 -6.45 -5.34 -15.07
C CYS A 294 -5.48 -6.12 -14.16
N PHE A 295 -4.95 -5.49 -13.13
CA PHE A 295 -4.04 -6.14 -12.19
C PHE A 295 -4.77 -7.17 -11.30
N PHE A 296 -5.98 -6.88 -10.86
CA PHE A 296 -6.80 -7.86 -10.13
C PHE A 296 -7.19 -9.05 -11.00
N GLU A 297 -7.61 -8.81 -12.24
CA GLU A 297 -8.11 -9.88 -13.14
C GLU A 297 -7.00 -10.74 -13.71
N ASN A 298 -5.88 -10.12 -14.16
CA ASN A 298 -4.85 -10.85 -14.91
C ASN A 298 -3.66 -11.25 -14.03
N TYR A 299 -3.47 -10.62 -12.86
CA TYR A 299 -2.34 -10.88 -11.98
C TYR A 299 -2.74 -11.23 -10.55
N HIS A 300 -4.04 -11.41 -10.28
CA HIS A 300 -4.61 -11.87 -9.00
C HIS A 300 -4.16 -11.08 -7.77
N ILE A 301 -3.66 -9.84 -7.90
CA ILE A 301 -3.24 -9.05 -6.73
C ILE A 301 -4.37 -8.92 -5.70
N ASP A 302 -4.03 -8.78 -4.41
CA ASP A 302 -4.98 -8.71 -3.30
C ASP A 302 -5.45 -7.29 -3.01
N GLY A 303 -4.63 -6.31 -3.36
CA GLY A 303 -4.96 -4.92 -3.10
C GLY A 303 -4.17 -3.93 -3.93
N ILE A 304 -4.66 -2.70 -3.93
CA ILE A 304 -3.93 -1.53 -4.41
C ILE A 304 -3.79 -0.51 -3.29
N ARG A 305 -2.59 0.05 -3.13
CA ARG A 305 -2.40 1.31 -2.43
C ARG A 305 -2.47 2.42 -3.46
N VAL A 306 -3.36 3.37 -3.28
CA VAL A 306 -3.57 4.50 -4.18
C VAL A 306 -2.71 5.66 -3.72
N ASP A 307 -1.72 5.98 -4.54
CA ASP A 307 -0.73 7.02 -4.29
C ASP A 307 -1.34 8.41 -4.32
N ALA A 308 -0.87 9.27 -3.42
CA ALA A 308 -1.11 10.72 -3.42
C ALA A 308 -2.59 11.13 -3.51
N VAL A 309 -3.50 10.43 -2.82
CA VAL A 309 -4.94 10.74 -2.83
C VAL A 309 -5.22 12.18 -2.42
N SER A 310 -4.45 12.74 -1.46
CA SER A 310 -4.56 14.15 -1.07
C SER A 310 -4.40 15.11 -2.25
N SER A 311 -3.44 14.84 -3.15
CA SER A 311 -3.19 15.67 -4.33
C SER A 311 -4.32 15.61 -5.36
N MET A 312 -5.07 14.50 -5.37
CA MET A 312 -6.24 14.33 -6.23
C MET A 312 -7.45 15.10 -5.68
N LEU A 313 -7.65 15.06 -4.35
CA LEU A 313 -8.82 15.61 -3.68
C LEU A 313 -8.83 17.13 -3.62
N TYR A 314 -7.65 17.78 -3.60
CA TYR A 314 -7.56 19.22 -3.38
C TYR A 314 -7.00 19.97 -4.60
N LEU A 315 -7.82 20.85 -5.18
CA LEU A 315 -7.44 21.69 -6.33
C LEU A 315 -6.27 22.63 -6.03
N ASN A 316 -6.09 22.99 -4.77
CA ASN A 316 -5.00 23.86 -4.30
C ASN A 316 -3.80 23.09 -3.74
N TYR A 317 -3.73 21.77 -3.88
CA TYR A 317 -2.59 20.99 -3.39
C TYR A 317 -1.27 21.48 -4.00
N GLY A 318 -0.27 21.79 -3.16
CA GLY A 318 1.03 22.34 -3.58
C GLY A 318 0.97 23.72 -4.26
N ARG A 319 -0.19 24.42 -4.23
CA ARG A 319 -0.41 25.71 -4.89
C ARG A 319 -0.63 26.82 -3.87
N LYS A 320 -0.22 28.04 -4.24
CA LYS A 320 -0.50 29.25 -3.44
C LYS A 320 -1.94 29.72 -3.67
N ASP A 321 -2.41 30.56 -2.77
CA ASP A 321 -3.71 31.20 -2.92
C ASP A 321 -3.83 31.95 -4.26
N GLY A 322 -4.92 31.71 -4.97
CA GLY A 322 -5.17 32.27 -6.30
C GLY A 322 -4.51 31.55 -7.47
N GLU A 323 -3.69 30.51 -7.23
CA GLU A 323 -3.05 29.70 -8.28
C GLU A 323 -3.88 28.49 -8.72
N TYR A 324 -5.07 28.31 -8.17
CA TYR A 324 -5.99 27.24 -8.56
C TYR A 324 -7.35 27.80 -9.00
N THR A 325 -8.13 27.01 -9.72
CA THR A 325 -9.49 27.32 -10.09
C THR A 325 -10.43 26.61 -9.13
N PRO A 326 -11.25 27.34 -8.35
CA PRO A 326 -12.25 26.73 -7.47
C PRO A 326 -13.23 25.85 -8.24
N ASN A 327 -13.81 24.87 -7.54
CA ASN A 327 -14.89 24.04 -8.10
C ASN A 327 -16.18 24.85 -8.30
N ALA A 328 -17.22 24.21 -8.86
CA ALA A 328 -18.51 24.86 -9.16
C ALA A 328 -19.24 25.42 -7.91
N GLU A 329 -18.86 24.98 -6.72
CA GLU A 329 -19.40 25.43 -5.42
C GLU A 329 -18.52 26.51 -4.78
N GLY A 330 -17.44 26.93 -5.45
CA GLY A 330 -16.49 27.93 -4.95
C GLY A 330 -15.43 27.36 -3.97
N GLY A 331 -15.41 26.06 -3.74
CA GLY A 331 -14.47 25.37 -2.83
C GLY A 331 -13.21 24.86 -3.54
N ASN A 332 -12.31 24.28 -2.74
CA ASN A 332 -11.05 23.72 -3.19
C ASN A 332 -11.07 22.19 -3.40
N ILE A 333 -12.21 21.54 -3.20
CA ILE A 333 -12.34 20.08 -3.41
C ILE A 333 -12.50 19.78 -4.91
N ASN A 334 -11.74 18.82 -5.41
CA ASN A 334 -11.88 18.30 -6.76
C ASN A 334 -13.03 17.29 -6.81
N LEU A 335 -14.24 17.78 -7.10
CA LEU A 335 -15.46 16.96 -7.13
C LEU A 335 -15.36 15.80 -8.14
N ALA A 336 -14.66 15.99 -9.26
CA ALA A 336 -14.46 14.96 -10.27
C ALA A 336 -13.55 13.83 -9.75
N ALA A 337 -12.50 14.16 -9.00
CA ALA A 337 -11.63 13.16 -8.36
C ALA A 337 -12.39 12.41 -7.26
N VAL A 338 -13.21 13.07 -6.46
CA VAL A 338 -14.09 12.42 -5.47
C VAL A 338 -14.98 11.37 -6.12
N GLU A 339 -15.64 11.72 -7.22
CA GLU A 339 -16.51 10.80 -7.95
C GLU A 339 -15.72 9.65 -8.59
N PHE A 340 -14.57 9.95 -9.18
CA PHE A 340 -13.65 8.93 -9.71
C PHE A 340 -13.22 7.92 -8.64
N LEU A 341 -12.80 8.37 -7.45
CA LEU A 341 -12.37 7.49 -6.35
C LEU A 341 -13.52 6.61 -5.84
N ARG A 342 -14.75 7.15 -5.76
CA ARG A 342 -15.94 6.37 -5.43
C ARG A 342 -16.23 5.28 -6.47
N LYS A 343 -16.13 5.62 -7.75
CA LYS A 343 -16.30 4.66 -8.86
C LYS A 343 -15.22 3.59 -8.83
N LEU A 344 -13.96 3.97 -8.64
CA LEU A 344 -12.82 3.05 -8.51
C LEU A 344 -13.07 2.01 -7.41
N ASN A 345 -13.32 2.49 -6.18
CA ASN A 345 -13.52 1.61 -5.03
C ASN A 345 -14.76 0.72 -5.21
N THR A 346 -15.85 1.27 -5.77
CA THR A 346 -17.04 0.48 -6.08
C THR A 346 -16.74 -0.60 -7.11
N ALA A 347 -16.02 -0.28 -8.18
CA ALA A 347 -15.66 -1.24 -9.22
C ALA A 347 -14.82 -2.38 -8.66
N VAL A 348 -13.70 -2.05 -8.00
CA VAL A 348 -12.76 -3.05 -7.46
C VAL A 348 -13.43 -3.94 -6.41
N LEU A 349 -14.05 -3.35 -5.39
CA LEU A 349 -14.59 -4.12 -4.27
C LEU A 349 -15.85 -4.93 -4.62
N SER A 350 -16.59 -4.54 -5.68
CA SER A 350 -17.74 -5.33 -6.15
C SER A 350 -17.37 -6.49 -7.07
N GLU A 351 -16.27 -6.36 -7.84
CA GLU A 351 -15.88 -7.38 -8.83
C GLU A 351 -14.88 -8.40 -8.30
N TYR A 352 -14.05 -8.00 -7.31
CA TYR A 352 -12.99 -8.86 -6.80
C TYR A 352 -13.19 -9.14 -5.29
N PRO A 353 -13.94 -10.18 -4.93
CA PRO A 353 -14.24 -10.50 -3.53
C PRO A 353 -12.97 -10.68 -2.68
N GLY A 354 -12.92 -10.02 -1.54
CA GLY A 354 -11.78 -10.03 -0.61
C GLY A 354 -10.61 -9.13 -1.03
N ALA A 355 -10.74 -8.40 -2.15
CA ALA A 355 -9.78 -7.34 -2.51
C ALA A 355 -9.86 -6.17 -1.53
N ILE A 356 -8.76 -5.43 -1.40
CA ILE A 356 -8.66 -4.21 -0.59
C ILE A 356 -8.15 -3.03 -1.40
N THR A 357 -8.57 -1.85 -1.01
CA THR A 357 -8.02 -0.58 -1.50
C THR A 357 -7.53 0.25 -0.32
N VAL A 358 -6.33 0.80 -0.43
CA VAL A 358 -5.66 1.57 0.62
C VAL A 358 -5.41 2.99 0.12
N ALA A 359 -5.81 4.01 0.86
CA ALA A 359 -5.54 5.40 0.50
C ALA A 359 -4.28 5.91 1.19
N GLU A 360 -3.36 6.49 0.41
CA GLU A 360 -2.40 7.43 0.96
C GLU A 360 -3.05 8.81 0.97
N GLU A 361 -3.63 9.16 2.11
CA GLU A 361 -4.31 10.43 2.31
C GLU A 361 -3.87 11.04 3.65
N SER A 362 -3.13 12.13 3.61
CA SER A 362 -2.45 12.75 4.76
C SER A 362 -3.22 13.92 5.37
N THR A 363 -4.38 14.28 4.81
CA THR A 363 -5.17 15.42 5.28
C THR A 363 -6.31 14.99 6.21
N ALA A 364 -7.10 15.96 6.66
CA ALA A 364 -8.30 15.73 7.45
C ALA A 364 -9.56 15.50 6.56
N TYR A 365 -9.41 15.02 5.31
CA TYR A 365 -10.57 14.70 4.48
C TYR A 365 -11.40 13.59 5.16
N PRO A 366 -12.72 13.82 5.37
CA PRO A 366 -13.53 12.91 6.15
C PRO A 366 -14.01 11.71 5.35
N MET A 367 -14.33 10.62 6.06
CA MET A 367 -15.00 9.43 5.52
C MET A 367 -14.26 8.77 4.34
N VAL A 368 -12.93 8.75 4.37
CA VAL A 368 -12.12 8.11 3.33
C VAL A 368 -12.46 6.62 3.24
N THR A 369 -12.61 5.94 4.38
CA THR A 369 -12.88 4.50 4.46
C THR A 369 -14.36 4.15 4.65
N MET A 370 -15.25 5.15 4.64
CA MET A 370 -16.69 4.92 4.71
C MET A 370 -17.26 4.60 3.32
N PRO A 371 -18.32 3.78 3.24
CA PRO A 371 -18.94 3.43 1.96
C PRO A 371 -19.47 4.66 1.18
N PRO A 372 -19.43 4.65 -0.18
CA PRO A 372 -19.94 5.73 -1.00
C PRO A 372 -21.42 6.07 -0.74
N LYS A 373 -22.25 5.06 -0.42
CA LYS A 373 -23.68 5.24 -0.11
C LYS A 373 -23.97 6.14 1.10
N VAL A 374 -23.01 6.34 1.99
CA VAL A 374 -23.11 7.25 3.14
C VAL A 374 -22.26 8.52 2.96
N GLY A 375 -21.73 8.75 1.75
CA GLY A 375 -20.95 9.93 1.40
C GLY A 375 -19.43 9.75 1.45
N GLY A 376 -18.94 8.57 1.81
CA GLY A 376 -17.50 8.28 1.88
C GLY A 376 -16.87 8.03 0.52
N LEU A 377 -15.54 7.82 0.50
CA LEU A 377 -14.78 7.50 -0.72
C LEU A 377 -14.76 5.98 -1.01
N GLY A 378 -15.01 5.13 -0.01
CA GLY A 378 -15.13 3.68 -0.17
C GLY A 378 -13.83 2.90 -0.09
N PHE A 379 -12.72 3.49 0.32
CA PHE A 379 -11.49 2.74 0.56
C PHE A 379 -11.65 1.73 1.69
N SER A 380 -10.95 0.62 1.61
CA SER A 380 -10.91 -0.36 2.70
C SER A 380 -10.11 0.18 3.89
N PHE A 381 -8.97 0.78 3.62
CA PHE A 381 -8.05 1.32 4.63
C PHE A 381 -7.46 2.66 4.20
N LYS A 382 -6.87 3.34 5.17
CA LYS A 382 -6.10 4.58 5.00
C LYS A 382 -4.81 4.48 5.82
N TRP A 383 -3.67 4.97 5.31
CA TRP A 383 -2.46 5.14 6.11
C TRP A 383 -2.69 6.18 7.21
N ASP A 384 -2.23 5.89 8.43
CA ASP A 384 -2.27 6.84 9.55
C ASP A 384 -0.97 7.66 9.58
N MET A 385 -0.95 8.74 8.79
CA MET A 385 0.20 9.65 8.72
C MET A 385 0.35 10.47 10.01
N GLY A 386 -0.75 10.75 10.71
CA GLY A 386 -0.73 11.46 12.01
C GLY A 386 -0.03 10.65 13.09
N TYR A 387 -0.44 9.39 13.26
CA TYR A 387 0.22 8.45 14.17
C TYR A 387 1.72 8.30 13.85
N MET A 388 2.06 8.15 12.58
CA MET A 388 3.44 8.01 12.13
C MET A 388 4.27 9.22 12.53
N HIS A 389 3.84 10.44 12.18
CA HIS A 389 4.56 11.66 12.51
C HIS A 389 4.73 11.88 14.02
N ASP A 390 3.65 11.69 14.80
CA ASP A 390 3.67 11.90 16.24
C ASP A 390 4.57 10.91 16.96
N THR A 391 4.50 9.63 16.58
CA THR A 391 5.35 8.60 17.19
C THR A 391 6.83 8.79 16.82
N LEU A 392 7.14 9.05 15.55
CA LEU A 392 8.53 9.30 15.14
C LEU A 392 9.13 10.53 15.82
N ASP A 393 8.39 11.64 15.94
CA ASP A 393 8.86 12.82 16.69
C ASP A 393 9.06 12.52 18.17
N TYR A 394 8.17 11.77 18.80
CA TYR A 394 8.32 11.36 20.20
C TYR A 394 9.57 10.50 20.41
N PHE A 395 9.75 9.45 19.61
CA PHE A 395 10.84 8.49 19.79
C PHE A 395 12.22 9.05 19.37
N ALA A 396 12.27 10.01 18.46
CA ALA A 396 13.50 10.74 18.11
C ALA A 396 13.93 11.73 19.22
N THR A 397 13.01 12.08 20.11
CA THR A 397 13.29 13.02 21.20
C THR A 397 14.15 12.38 22.29
N ASP A 398 15.14 13.16 22.82
CA ASP A 398 15.90 12.76 24.01
C ASP A 398 14.94 12.36 25.15
N PRO A 399 15.11 11.17 25.76
CA PRO A 399 14.26 10.69 26.86
C PRO A 399 14.06 11.70 28.01
N LEU A 400 15.02 12.59 28.26
CA LEU A 400 14.89 13.66 29.26
C LEU A 400 13.74 14.63 28.95
N PHE A 401 13.36 14.79 27.71
CA PHE A 401 12.33 15.75 27.26
C PHE A 401 11.03 15.07 26.81
N ARG A 402 10.94 13.73 26.85
CA ARG A 402 9.75 12.98 26.40
C ARG A 402 8.51 13.27 27.22
N SER A 403 8.67 13.60 28.51
CA SER A 403 7.54 14.00 29.37
C SER A 403 6.75 15.18 28.81
N GLY A 404 7.43 16.14 28.14
CA GLY A 404 6.81 17.29 27.49
C GLY A 404 6.10 16.99 26.17
N LYS A 405 6.22 15.76 25.64
CA LYS A 405 5.60 15.30 24.39
C LYS A 405 4.68 14.08 24.60
N HIS A 406 4.27 13.82 25.82
CA HIS A 406 3.50 12.62 26.17
C HIS A 406 2.17 12.52 25.40
N ASP A 407 1.56 13.64 25.09
CA ASP A 407 0.34 13.74 24.28
C ASP A 407 0.50 13.17 22.87
N LYS A 408 1.70 13.18 22.29
CA LYS A 408 1.96 12.57 20.99
C LYS A 408 1.77 11.05 20.96
N LEU A 409 1.86 10.38 22.10
CA LEU A 409 1.54 8.95 22.22
C LEU A 409 0.04 8.69 22.32
N THR A 410 -0.71 9.65 22.83
CA THR A 410 -2.13 9.44 23.19
C THR A 410 -3.09 10.11 22.23
N PHE A 411 -2.64 11.12 21.48
CA PHE A 411 -3.47 11.91 20.58
C PHE A 411 -4.09 11.07 19.45
N SER A 412 -3.36 10.10 18.90
CA SER A 412 -3.88 9.20 17.86
C SER A 412 -5.17 8.48 18.29
N MET A 413 -5.33 8.19 19.58
CA MET A 413 -6.54 7.55 20.09
C MET A 413 -7.79 8.44 20.03
N MET A 414 -7.63 9.76 19.85
CA MET A 414 -8.78 10.68 19.66
C MET A 414 -9.48 10.43 18.32
N TYR A 415 -8.77 9.87 17.33
CA TYR A 415 -9.31 9.61 16.00
C TYR A 415 -9.11 8.16 15.50
N ALA A 416 -8.47 7.29 16.28
CA ALA A 416 -8.12 5.91 15.89
C ALA A 416 -9.28 5.09 15.30
N PHE A 417 -10.52 5.43 15.64
CA PHE A 417 -11.74 4.74 15.19
C PHE A 417 -12.57 5.57 14.19
N SER A 418 -12.05 6.70 13.71
CA SER A 418 -12.72 7.52 12.69
C SER A 418 -12.61 6.93 11.29
N GLU A 419 -11.54 6.20 11.02
CA GLU A 419 -11.24 5.51 9.77
C GLU A 419 -10.67 4.10 10.06
N ASN A 420 -10.52 3.28 9.03
CA ASN A 420 -9.81 2.01 9.13
C ASN A 420 -8.33 2.25 8.83
N PHE A 421 -7.50 2.33 9.86
CA PHE A 421 -6.11 2.73 9.70
C PHE A 421 -5.14 1.57 9.48
N ILE A 422 -4.08 1.86 8.69
CA ILE A 422 -2.82 1.12 8.66
C ILE A 422 -1.76 2.02 9.28
N LEU A 423 -1.08 1.54 10.32
CA LEU A 423 0.01 2.24 11.00
C LEU A 423 1.29 2.06 10.18
N ALA A 424 1.55 3.00 9.27
CA ALA A 424 2.58 2.89 8.26
C ALA A 424 3.88 3.55 8.70
N TYR A 425 4.96 2.76 8.86
CA TYR A 425 6.33 3.26 8.78
C TYR A 425 6.87 2.91 7.40
N SER A 426 6.54 3.75 6.42
CA SER A 426 6.74 3.53 4.99
C SER A 426 8.12 3.95 4.48
N HIS A 427 8.35 3.70 3.19
CA HIS A 427 9.57 4.10 2.48
C HIS A 427 9.87 5.59 2.59
N ASP A 428 8.85 6.46 2.58
CA ASP A 428 9.00 7.91 2.65
C ASP A 428 9.70 8.39 3.93
N GLU A 429 9.65 7.59 4.99
CA GLU A 429 10.23 7.97 6.28
C GLU A 429 11.73 7.63 6.39
N VAL A 430 12.31 6.93 5.43
CA VAL A 430 13.71 6.48 5.50
C VAL A 430 14.56 6.96 4.33
N VAL A 431 14.20 8.10 3.75
CA VAL A 431 14.86 8.75 2.60
C VAL A 431 15.00 10.26 2.79
N HIS A 432 15.69 10.91 1.89
CA HIS A 432 15.76 12.37 1.77
C HIS A 432 16.24 13.13 3.03
N GLY A 433 17.20 12.56 3.77
CA GLY A 433 17.75 13.17 4.98
C GLY A 433 16.91 12.94 6.23
N LYS A 434 15.87 12.10 6.15
CA LYS A 434 15.02 11.74 7.29
C LYS A 434 15.65 10.67 8.19
N LYS A 435 16.80 10.07 7.83
CA LYS A 435 17.50 8.96 8.49
C LYS A 435 16.76 7.63 8.42
N SER A 436 17.47 6.52 8.63
CA SER A 436 16.84 5.21 8.82
C SER A 436 16.02 5.14 10.11
N MET A 437 15.14 4.16 10.26
CA MET A 437 14.35 3.98 11.49
C MET A 437 15.23 3.84 12.73
N LEU A 438 16.36 3.12 12.64
CA LEU A 438 17.29 2.96 13.74
C LEU A 438 18.03 4.28 14.04
N ASP A 439 18.50 4.99 13.00
CA ASP A 439 19.28 6.21 13.20
C ASP A 439 18.44 7.41 13.69
N LYS A 440 17.13 7.41 13.47
CA LYS A 440 16.20 8.37 14.10
C LYS A 440 16.20 8.27 15.63
N MET A 441 16.42 7.08 16.20
CA MET A 441 16.33 6.86 17.63
C MET A 441 17.47 7.58 18.36
N PHE A 442 17.13 8.22 19.50
CA PHE A 442 18.09 8.93 20.33
C PHE A 442 18.96 7.97 21.16
N GLY A 443 20.20 8.35 21.41
CA GLY A 443 21.08 7.72 22.39
C GLY A 443 22.25 6.90 21.80
N SER A 444 22.88 6.07 22.65
CA SER A 444 23.94 5.14 22.25
C SER A 444 23.42 4.05 21.31
N TYR A 445 24.32 3.27 20.73
CA TYR A 445 23.96 2.15 19.86
C TYR A 445 22.93 1.21 20.52
N GLU A 446 23.16 0.79 21.76
CA GLU A 446 22.26 -0.10 22.51
C GLU A 446 20.93 0.58 22.83
N GLN A 447 20.96 1.89 23.14
CA GLN A 447 19.73 2.65 23.43
C GLN A 447 18.89 2.86 22.17
N LYS A 448 19.50 3.05 21.00
CA LYS A 448 18.79 3.10 19.71
C LYS A 448 18.00 1.81 19.46
N PHE A 449 18.64 0.64 19.62
CA PHE A 449 17.97 -0.66 19.48
C PHE A 449 16.86 -0.87 20.52
N ALA A 450 17.11 -0.53 21.79
CA ALA A 450 16.09 -0.65 22.83
C ALA A 450 14.89 0.26 22.54
N THR A 451 15.14 1.50 22.12
CA THR A 451 14.09 2.46 21.74
C THR A 451 13.30 1.98 20.53
N LEU A 452 13.97 1.45 19.49
CA LEU A 452 13.30 0.95 18.30
C LEU A 452 12.46 -0.30 18.59
N ARG A 453 12.96 -1.23 19.43
CA ARG A 453 12.14 -2.35 19.92
C ARG A 453 10.90 -1.85 20.66
N SER A 454 11.06 -0.85 21.51
CA SER A 454 9.93 -0.28 22.26
C SER A 454 8.90 0.38 21.34
N LEU A 455 9.34 1.11 20.30
CA LEU A 455 8.47 1.68 19.27
C LEU A 455 7.68 0.59 18.53
N TYR A 456 8.34 -0.47 18.07
CA TYR A 456 7.65 -1.57 17.37
C TYR A 456 6.68 -2.30 18.30
N GLY A 457 7.07 -2.53 19.56
CA GLY A 457 6.15 -3.08 20.55
C GLY A 457 4.91 -2.20 20.73
N TYR A 458 5.06 -0.90 20.83
CA TYR A 458 3.93 0.03 20.89
C TYR A 458 3.06 0.00 19.63
N GLN A 459 3.68 0.01 18.42
CA GLN A 459 2.96 -0.08 17.14
C GLN A 459 2.09 -1.33 17.06
N PHE A 460 2.62 -2.50 17.42
CA PHE A 460 1.89 -3.76 17.33
C PHE A 460 0.71 -3.84 18.29
N ALA A 461 0.78 -3.16 19.43
CA ALA A 461 -0.30 -3.10 20.40
C ALA A 461 -1.37 -2.05 20.06
N HIS A 462 -1.01 -0.95 19.39
CA HIS A 462 -1.95 0.13 19.01
C HIS A 462 -3.02 -0.40 18.02
N PRO A 463 -4.30 0.04 18.08
CA PRO A 463 -5.31 -0.30 17.08
C PRO A 463 -4.88 0.07 15.66
N GLY A 464 -5.23 -0.78 14.69
CA GLY A 464 -4.90 -0.60 13.27
C GLY A 464 -4.01 -1.71 12.73
N LYS A 465 -3.95 -1.83 11.39
CA LYS A 465 -3.09 -2.80 10.70
C LYS A 465 -1.64 -2.30 10.71
N LYS A 466 -0.66 -3.17 10.43
CA LYS A 466 0.76 -2.90 10.60
C LYS A 466 1.48 -2.85 9.26
N LEU A 467 2.32 -1.84 9.03
CA LEU A 467 3.18 -1.76 7.86
C LEU A 467 4.59 -1.39 8.30
N CYS A 468 5.57 -2.07 7.72
CA CYS A 468 6.98 -1.82 7.90
C CYS A 468 7.69 -1.84 6.54
N PHE A 469 8.47 -0.80 6.25
CA PHE A 469 9.31 -0.79 5.06
C PHE A 469 10.56 -1.67 5.26
N MET A 470 10.94 -2.36 4.19
CA MET A 470 12.06 -3.30 4.13
C MET A 470 13.35 -2.74 4.76
N GLY A 471 14.06 -3.59 5.52
CA GLY A 471 15.29 -3.26 6.22
C GLY A 471 15.07 -2.63 7.60
N SER A 472 13.91 -2.06 7.86
CA SER A 472 13.59 -1.45 9.17
C SER A 472 13.47 -2.50 10.27
N GLU A 473 13.00 -3.70 9.93
CA GLU A 473 12.79 -4.83 10.85
C GLU A 473 14.09 -5.43 11.41
N PHE A 474 15.21 -5.20 10.74
CA PHE A 474 16.54 -5.55 11.26
C PHE A 474 17.43 -4.34 11.53
N GLY A 475 16.87 -3.12 11.41
CA GLY A 475 17.56 -1.89 11.76
C GLY A 475 18.64 -1.49 10.76
N GLN A 476 18.32 -1.48 9.46
CA GLN A 476 19.22 -0.89 8.47
C GLN A 476 19.77 0.44 8.97
N PHE A 477 21.09 0.64 8.87
CA PHE A 477 21.76 1.77 9.51
C PHE A 477 21.66 3.05 8.68
N ILE A 478 21.83 2.91 7.36
CA ILE A 478 21.74 4.04 6.42
C ILE A 478 20.30 4.19 5.90
N GLU A 479 19.99 5.36 5.37
CA GLU A 479 18.77 5.57 4.61
C GLU A 479 18.66 4.58 3.44
N TRP A 480 17.44 4.27 3.04
CA TRP A 480 17.22 3.45 1.87
C TRP A 480 17.78 4.12 0.61
N ASN A 481 18.47 3.31 -0.20
CA ASN A 481 18.98 3.69 -1.51
C ASN A 481 18.48 2.69 -2.55
N TYR A 482 17.70 3.16 -3.53
CA TYR A 482 17.11 2.31 -4.56
C TYR A 482 18.15 1.69 -5.53
N GLU A 483 19.37 2.23 -5.57
CA GLU A 483 20.44 1.77 -6.46
C GLU A 483 21.23 0.57 -5.91
N GLN A 484 20.99 0.18 -4.68
CA GLN A 484 21.71 -0.91 -4.03
C GLN A 484 20.80 -1.82 -3.22
N SER A 485 21.21 -3.07 -3.05
CA SER A 485 20.56 -4.02 -2.16
C SER A 485 20.54 -3.52 -0.72
N LEU A 486 19.58 -4.01 0.09
CA LEU A 486 19.66 -3.84 1.54
C LEU A 486 20.97 -4.39 2.09
N ASP A 487 21.43 -3.82 3.21
CA ASP A 487 22.65 -4.22 3.89
C ASP A 487 22.46 -5.53 4.68
N TRP A 488 22.16 -6.63 3.96
CA TRP A 488 21.92 -7.96 4.57
C TRP A 488 23.07 -8.45 5.45
N LEU A 489 24.31 -7.95 5.22
CA LEU A 489 25.47 -8.19 6.06
C LEU A 489 25.27 -7.75 7.52
N LEU A 490 24.39 -6.79 7.78
CA LEU A 490 24.08 -6.36 9.14
C LEU A 490 23.54 -7.49 10.01
N LEU A 491 22.93 -8.52 9.43
CA LEU A 491 22.44 -9.69 10.16
C LEU A 491 23.56 -10.56 10.77
N ASP A 492 24.81 -10.38 10.35
CA ASP A 492 25.98 -11.00 11.00
C ASP A 492 26.32 -10.30 12.34
N TYR A 493 25.74 -9.11 12.61
CA TYR A 493 25.95 -8.39 13.86
C TYR A 493 24.81 -8.67 14.84
N PRO A 494 25.12 -9.08 16.09
CA PRO A 494 24.13 -9.63 17.03
C PRO A 494 22.92 -8.73 17.30
N MET A 495 23.07 -7.40 17.34
CA MET A 495 21.97 -6.50 17.67
C MET A 495 20.95 -6.39 16.53
N HIS A 496 21.37 -6.47 15.29
CA HIS A 496 20.52 -6.46 14.11
C HIS A 496 19.72 -7.76 13.99
N GLU A 497 20.40 -8.90 14.16
CA GLU A 497 19.73 -10.22 14.19
C GLU A 497 18.72 -10.30 15.34
N LYS A 498 19.06 -9.82 16.52
CA LYS A 498 18.16 -9.81 17.70
C LYS A 498 16.97 -8.86 17.50
N LEU A 499 17.13 -7.75 16.80
CA LEU A 499 16.01 -6.86 16.44
C LEU A 499 15.07 -7.58 15.47
N ARG A 500 15.60 -8.27 14.45
CA ARG A 500 14.81 -9.08 13.52
C ARG A 500 14.04 -10.18 14.26
N GLU A 501 14.67 -10.87 15.20
CA GLU A 501 14.03 -11.87 16.06
C GLU A 501 12.87 -11.27 16.88
N TYR A 502 13.05 -10.05 17.41
CA TYR A 502 11.98 -9.37 18.13
C TYR A 502 10.80 -9.02 17.19
N TYR A 503 11.09 -8.49 16.00
CA TYR A 503 10.06 -8.18 15.02
C TYR A 503 9.28 -9.44 14.59
N ARG A 504 10.00 -10.55 14.37
CA ARG A 504 9.39 -11.87 14.13
C ARG A 504 8.47 -12.31 15.29
N ALA A 505 8.90 -12.12 16.52
CA ALA A 505 8.09 -12.46 17.70
C ALA A 505 6.83 -11.59 17.79
N LEU A 506 6.93 -10.29 17.47
CA LEU A 506 5.79 -9.39 17.39
C LEU A 506 4.78 -9.83 16.32
N ASN A 507 5.23 -10.16 15.12
CA ASN A 507 4.36 -10.66 14.05
C ASN A 507 3.64 -11.96 14.47
N LYS A 508 4.34 -12.89 15.09
CA LYS A 508 3.74 -14.14 15.61
C LYS A 508 2.72 -13.88 16.69
N LEU A 509 3.01 -12.99 17.64
CA LEU A 509 2.05 -12.59 18.65
C LEU A 509 0.83 -11.92 18.01
N TYR A 510 1.04 -10.97 17.11
CA TYR A 510 -0.03 -10.25 16.41
C TYR A 510 -0.96 -11.19 15.65
N THR A 511 -0.40 -12.12 14.87
CA THR A 511 -1.22 -13.04 14.04
C THR A 511 -1.92 -14.13 14.83
N SER A 512 -1.45 -14.43 16.06
CA SER A 512 -2.04 -15.48 16.93
C SER A 512 -2.95 -14.96 18.04
N CYS A 513 -2.92 -13.64 18.33
CA CYS A 513 -3.67 -13.05 19.44
C CYS A 513 -4.84 -12.19 18.93
N PRO A 514 -6.09 -12.69 18.95
CA PRO A 514 -7.26 -11.94 18.47
C PRO A 514 -7.45 -10.57 19.13
N ALA A 515 -7.02 -10.38 20.36
CA ALA A 515 -7.08 -9.09 21.04
C ALA A 515 -6.38 -7.96 20.28
N LEU A 516 -5.40 -8.26 19.43
CA LEU A 516 -4.61 -7.26 18.71
C LEU A 516 -5.19 -6.83 17.35
N TYR A 517 -6.20 -7.53 16.81
CA TYR A 517 -6.71 -7.24 15.47
C TYR A 517 -8.22 -7.41 15.29
N ASP A 518 -8.90 -8.18 16.14
CA ASP A 518 -10.29 -8.57 15.93
C ASP A 518 -11.28 -7.42 16.16
N CYS A 519 -10.92 -6.46 17.03
CA CYS A 519 -11.75 -5.32 17.40
C CYS A 519 -10.97 -4.00 17.25
N ASP A 520 -10.51 -3.71 16.02
CA ASP A 520 -9.70 -2.51 15.70
C ASP A 520 -10.55 -1.26 15.36
N LYS A 521 -11.89 -1.37 15.38
CA LYS A 521 -12.80 -0.31 14.89
C LYS A 521 -13.59 0.41 15.96
N SER A 522 -13.43 0.05 17.23
CA SER A 522 -14.20 0.64 18.32
C SER A 522 -13.45 0.61 19.64
N TRP A 523 -13.93 1.43 20.57
CA TRP A 523 -13.45 1.44 21.95
C TRP A 523 -13.68 0.12 22.70
N ASP A 524 -14.51 -0.80 22.21
CA ASP A 524 -14.67 -2.12 22.80
C ASP A 524 -13.37 -2.94 22.76
N GLY A 525 -12.52 -2.68 21.76
CA GLY A 525 -11.21 -3.30 21.60
C GLY A 525 -10.08 -2.63 22.38
N PHE A 526 -10.33 -1.50 23.05
CA PHE A 526 -9.27 -0.71 23.69
C PHE A 526 -9.72 -0.06 25.00
N LYS A 527 -8.87 -0.12 26.02
CA LYS A 527 -9.07 0.60 27.28
C LYS A 527 -7.76 1.05 27.89
N TRP A 528 -7.65 2.33 28.24
CA TRP A 528 -6.53 2.83 29.03
C TRP A 528 -6.52 2.23 30.43
N LEU A 529 -5.35 1.81 30.91
CA LEU A 529 -5.10 1.29 32.25
C LEU A 529 -4.24 2.23 33.10
N ASN A 530 -3.32 2.95 32.44
CA ASN A 530 -2.57 4.07 32.99
C ASN A 530 -2.09 4.93 31.81
N VAL A 531 -2.65 6.13 31.64
CA VAL A 531 -2.39 6.98 30.47
C VAL A 531 -1.69 8.29 30.82
N ASN A 532 -1.83 8.77 32.08
CA ASN A 532 -1.41 10.13 32.46
C ASN A 532 -0.03 10.19 33.13
N ASP A 533 0.76 9.13 33.04
CA ASP A 533 2.07 9.04 33.71
C ASP A 533 3.21 9.67 32.87
N LYS A 534 3.01 10.95 32.53
CA LYS A 534 3.97 11.72 31.72
C LYS A 534 5.33 11.87 32.38
N ASP A 535 5.38 11.99 33.72
CA ASP A 535 6.62 12.21 34.45
C ASP A 535 7.55 10.99 34.37
N ARG A 536 6.99 9.79 34.25
CA ARG A 536 7.72 8.55 33.98
C ARG A 536 7.74 8.16 32.51
N SER A 537 7.11 8.97 31.63
CA SER A 537 6.98 8.66 30.20
C SER A 537 6.51 7.22 29.96
N SER A 538 5.48 6.81 30.68
CA SER A 538 4.96 5.44 30.67
C SER A 538 3.47 5.44 30.40
N ILE A 539 3.01 4.41 29.69
CA ILE A 539 1.59 4.17 29.40
C ILE A 539 1.27 2.68 29.53
N ALA A 540 0.02 2.39 29.87
CA ALA A 540 -0.49 1.03 29.79
C ALA A 540 -1.94 1.02 29.29
N PHE A 541 -2.28 0.03 28.49
CA PHE A 541 -3.62 -0.16 27.96
C PHE A 541 -3.95 -1.63 27.73
N LEU A 542 -5.24 -1.91 27.69
CA LEU A 542 -5.81 -3.22 27.43
C LEU A 542 -6.30 -3.28 25.97
N ARG A 543 -5.99 -4.36 25.30
CA ARG A 543 -6.60 -4.77 24.04
C ARG A 543 -7.54 -5.94 24.29
N SER A 544 -8.69 -5.92 23.64
CA SER A 544 -9.73 -6.93 23.78
C SER A 544 -10.21 -7.40 22.42
N ALA A 545 -10.39 -8.71 22.26
CA ALA A 545 -11.12 -9.26 21.14
C ALA A 545 -12.62 -9.11 21.35
N ARG A 546 -13.41 -9.40 20.32
CA ARG A 546 -14.86 -9.54 20.44
C ARG A 546 -15.22 -10.66 21.43
N PRO A 547 -16.40 -10.59 22.10
CA PRO A 547 -16.77 -11.53 23.16
C PRO A 547 -16.66 -13.02 22.78
N GLU A 548 -16.94 -13.36 21.54
CA GLU A 548 -16.84 -14.73 21.03
C GLU A 548 -15.41 -15.28 21.01
N ASN A 549 -14.40 -14.42 20.92
CA ASN A 549 -12.98 -14.80 20.87
C ASN A 549 -12.29 -14.70 22.25
N ALA A 550 -12.91 -14.05 23.25
CA ALA A 550 -12.53 -13.96 24.65
C ALA A 550 -11.02 -13.82 24.94
N SER A 551 -10.31 -12.99 24.14
CA SER A 551 -8.88 -12.74 24.27
C SER A 551 -8.62 -11.35 24.82
N TYR A 552 -7.72 -11.23 25.80
CA TYR A 552 -7.35 -9.96 26.45
C TYR A 552 -5.84 -9.86 26.58
N LEU A 553 -5.27 -8.75 26.13
CA LEU A 553 -3.84 -8.50 26.18
C LEU A 553 -3.57 -7.10 26.73
N ILE A 554 -2.71 -6.99 27.74
CA ILE A 554 -2.23 -5.72 28.26
C ILE A 554 -0.90 -5.40 27.62
N CYS A 555 -0.77 -4.16 27.13
CA CYS A 555 0.49 -3.57 26.72
C CYS A 555 0.89 -2.50 27.72
N ALA A 556 2.10 -2.59 28.26
CA ALA A 556 2.67 -1.60 29.18
C ALA A 556 4.06 -1.17 28.68
N CYS A 557 4.27 0.14 28.58
CA CYS A 557 5.45 0.75 27.97
C CYS A 557 6.17 1.67 28.95
N ASN A 558 7.50 1.61 28.92
CA ASN A 558 8.40 2.53 29.57
C ASN A 558 9.35 3.12 28.51
N PHE A 559 9.26 4.40 28.29
CA PHE A 559 10.00 5.09 27.21
C PHE A 559 11.22 5.88 27.70
N ILE A 560 11.68 5.67 28.96
CA ILE A 560 12.90 6.27 29.48
C ILE A 560 13.93 5.21 29.91
N PRO A 561 15.22 5.58 30.05
CA PRO A 561 16.27 4.61 30.35
C PRO A 561 16.34 4.16 31.83
N ASN A 562 15.33 4.48 32.62
CA ASN A 562 15.21 4.08 34.02
C ASN A 562 14.18 2.96 34.16
N GLU A 563 14.47 1.99 35.00
CA GLU A 563 13.53 0.91 35.39
C GLU A 563 12.41 1.46 36.27
N HIS A 564 11.19 0.99 36.08
CA HIS A 564 10.04 1.27 36.96
C HIS A 564 9.60 0.01 37.69
N ARG A 565 10.05 -0.14 38.93
CA ARG A 565 9.57 -1.24 39.81
C ARG A 565 8.25 -0.89 40.42
N GLY A 566 7.37 -1.91 40.50
CA GLY A 566 6.06 -1.77 41.14
C GLY A 566 5.18 -0.73 40.41
N PHE A 567 5.28 -0.62 39.11
CA PHE A 567 4.42 0.25 38.29
C PHE A 567 2.97 -0.23 38.38
N VAL A 568 2.06 0.66 38.80
CA VAL A 568 0.67 0.32 39.02
C VAL A 568 -0.15 0.54 37.76
N ILE A 569 -0.95 -0.46 37.39
CA ILE A 569 -1.94 -0.39 36.31
C ILE A 569 -3.33 -0.70 36.87
N GLY A 570 -4.36 0.00 36.39
CA GLY A 570 -5.76 -0.32 36.73
C GLY A 570 -6.25 -1.53 35.94
N LEU A 571 -7.19 -2.27 36.51
CA LEU A 571 -7.80 -3.44 35.89
C LEU A 571 -9.33 -3.38 35.98
N PRO A 572 -10.07 -3.72 34.91
CA PRO A 572 -11.52 -3.66 34.89
C PRO A 572 -12.19 -4.77 35.74
N LYS A 573 -11.49 -5.89 35.96
CA LYS A 573 -11.97 -7.05 36.75
C LYS A 573 -10.83 -7.63 37.58
N ASN A 574 -11.16 -8.41 38.59
CA ASN A 574 -10.18 -9.26 39.25
C ASN A 574 -9.63 -10.30 38.29
N GLY A 575 -8.35 -10.67 38.40
CA GLY A 575 -7.74 -11.63 37.47
C GLY A 575 -6.24 -11.82 37.68
N VAL A 576 -5.64 -12.46 36.69
CA VAL A 576 -4.22 -12.83 36.68
C VAL A 576 -3.56 -12.32 35.41
N LEU A 577 -2.33 -11.81 35.53
CA LEU A 577 -1.50 -11.42 34.42
C LEU A 577 -0.34 -12.41 34.26
N ARG A 578 -0.01 -12.74 32.99
CA ARG A 578 1.17 -13.52 32.62
C ARG A 578 1.94 -12.76 31.57
N GLU A 579 3.21 -12.51 31.81
CA GLU A 579 4.09 -11.90 30.81
C GLU A 579 4.26 -12.87 29.62
N VAL A 580 3.95 -12.41 28.39
CA VAL A 580 4.02 -13.23 27.18
C VAL A 580 5.11 -12.76 26.22
N LEU A 581 5.46 -11.47 26.26
CA LEU A 581 6.54 -10.91 25.45
C LEU A 581 7.08 -9.66 26.12
N SER A 582 8.40 -9.55 26.21
CA SER A 582 9.10 -8.33 26.65
C SER A 582 10.16 -7.94 25.62
N SER A 583 10.20 -6.66 25.21
CA SER A 583 11.25 -6.15 24.35
C SER A 583 12.64 -6.13 25.02
N ASP A 584 12.68 -6.30 26.35
CA ASP A 584 13.92 -6.36 27.16
C ASP A 584 14.44 -7.80 27.35
N ASP A 585 13.80 -8.81 26.76
CA ASP A 585 14.30 -10.20 26.81
C ASP A 585 15.71 -10.29 26.18
N VAL A 586 16.58 -11.10 26.79
CA VAL A 586 17.98 -11.32 26.35
C VAL A 586 18.04 -11.83 24.91
N ARG A 587 17.05 -12.64 24.48
CA ARG A 587 16.91 -13.09 23.10
C ARG A 587 16.91 -11.94 22.10
N PHE A 588 16.35 -10.81 22.51
CA PHE A 588 16.19 -9.62 21.65
C PHE A 588 17.25 -8.54 21.91
N GLY A 589 18.23 -8.85 22.76
CA GLY A 589 19.29 -7.91 23.12
C GLY A 589 18.95 -6.96 24.25
N GLY A 590 17.96 -7.31 25.06
CA GLY A 590 17.63 -6.62 26.30
C GLY A 590 18.46 -7.12 27.49
N ARG A 591 18.13 -6.64 28.69
CA ARG A 591 18.79 -6.96 29.96
C ARG A 591 18.24 -8.24 30.61
N GLY A 592 17.04 -8.68 30.19
CA GLY A 592 16.37 -9.85 30.71
C GLY A 592 15.61 -9.61 32.01
N LEU A 593 15.11 -8.40 32.20
CA LEU A 593 14.20 -8.12 33.32
C LEU A 593 12.82 -8.66 32.99
N HIS A 594 12.33 -9.57 33.85
CA HIS A 594 11.04 -10.21 33.70
C HIS A 594 10.21 -10.07 34.98
N ASN A 595 8.90 -10.05 34.82
CA ASN A 595 7.98 -10.10 35.93
C ASN A 595 7.83 -11.55 36.46
N ALA A 596 7.79 -11.71 37.77
CA ALA A 596 7.48 -13.00 38.38
C ALA A 596 6.03 -13.41 38.04
N GLU A 597 5.83 -14.65 37.64
CA GLU A 597 4.52 -15.15 37.22
C GLU A 597 3.91 -16.09 38.29
N PRO A 598 2.60 -16.11 38.37
CA PRO A 598 1.59 -15.18 37.85
C PRO A 598 1.39 -13.94 38.73
N ILE A 599 1.15 -12.78 38.13
CA ILE A 599 0.84 -11.54 38.85
C ILE A 599 -0.68 -11.54 39.15
N LYS A 600 -1.05 -11.51 40.42
CA LYS A 600 -2.46 -11.41 40.81
C LYS A 600 -2.88 -9.95 40.94
N SER A 601 -4.09 -9.65 40.53
CA SER A 601 -4.72 -8.35 40.79
C SER A 601 -5.01 -8.15 42.27
N ARG A 602 -5.19 -6.87 42.65
CA ARG A 602 -5.55 -6.42 44.01
C ARG A 602 -6.89 -5.70 43.97
N SER A 603 -7.68 -5.82 45.02
CA SER A 603 -8.93 -5.08 45.19
C SER A 603 -8.67 -3.63 45.63
N GLU A 604 -7.76 -2.98 44.96
CA GLU A 604 -7.34 -1.58 45.16
C GLU A 604 -7.65 -0.81 43.90
N PRO A 605 -8.57 0.17 43.90
CA PRO A 605 -8.90 0.97 42.73
C PRO A 605 -7.72 1.80 42.24
N PHE A 606 -7.56 1.90 40.89
CA PHE A 606 -6.56 2.75 40.26
C PHE A 606 -7.02 3.22 38.86
N CYS A 607 -6.81 4.50 38.52
CA CYS A 607 -7.22 5.10 37.24
C CYS A 607 -8.70 4.81 36.89
N ASP A 608 -9.61 5.07 37.83
CA ASP A 608 -11.07 4.85 37.70
C ASP A 608 -11.48 3.39 37.42
N LEU A 609 -10.58 2.45 37.68
CA LEU A 609 -10.83 1.01 37.57
C LEU A 609 -10.85 0.36 38.92
N PRO A 610 -11.72 -0.66 39.16
CA PRO A 610 -11.99 -1.21 40.50
C PRO A 610 -10.86 -2.08 41.07
N TYR A 611 -9.95 -2.56 40.24
CA TYR A 611 -8.82 -3.39 40.63
C TYR A 611 -7.53 -2.81 40.07
N SER A 612 -6.39 -3.27 40.58
CA SER A 612 -5.06 -2.90 40.08
C SER A 612 -4.10 -4.10 40.11
N ALA A 613 -2.97 -3.94 39.42
CA ALA A 613 -1.83 -4.84 39.55
C ALA A 613 -0.53 -4.03 39.57
N GLN A 614 0.49 -4.59 40.22
CA GLN A 614 1.85 -4.05 40.19
C GLN A 614 2.71 -4.89 39.25
N ILE A 615 3.37 -4.23 38.32
CA ILE A 615 4.29 -4.81 37.33
C ILE A 615 5.62 -4.09 37.37
N ASP A 616 6.68 -4.75 36.91
CA ASP A 616 7.97 -4.12 36.71
C ASP A 616 8.16 -3.82 35.22
N LEU A 617 8.58 -2.59 34.89
CA LEU A 617 8.83 -2.17 33.52
C LEU A 617 10.33 -1.92 33.32
N PRO A 618 10.99 -2.72 32.46
CA PRO A 618 12.38 -2.49 32.09
C PRO A 618 12.59 -1.12 31.41
N PRO A 619 13.80 -0.60 31.37
CA PRO A 619 14.11 0.64 30.67
C PRO A 619 13.88 0.52 29.16
N LEU A 620 13.35 1.58 28.50
CA LEU A 620 13.14 1.67 27.06
C LEU A 620 12.47 0.39 26.49
N SER A 621 11.33 0.00 27.11
CA SER A 621 10.72 -1.29 26.83
C SER A 621 9.23 -1.20 26.61
N THR A 622 8.72 -2.23 25.94
CA THR A 622 7.31 -2.59 25.84
C THR A 622 7.15 -4.03 26.31
N VAL A 623 6.22 -4.25 27.24
CA VAL A 623 5.93 -5.56 27.83
C VAL A 623 4.45 -5.90 27.60
N TYR A 624 4.21 -7.13 27.20
CA TYR A 624 2.87 -7.66 26.94
C TYR A 624 2.50 -8.70 27.99
N PHE A 625 1.28 -8.60 28.49
CA PHE A 625 0.71 -9.55 29.43
C PHE A 625 -0.60 -10.13 28.89
N GLU A 626 -0.71 -11.43 28.84
CA GLU A 626 -2.02 -12.08 28.78
C GLU A 626 -2.79 -11.76 30.06
N TYR A 627 -3.99 -11.23 29.92
CA TYR A 627 -4.86 -10.94 31.05
C TYR A 627 -6.01 -11.94 31.10
N ILE A 628 -6.10 -12.66 32.21
CA ILE A 628 -7.10 -13.70 32.47
C ILE A 628 -8.03 -13.17 33.55
N PRO A 629 -9.17 -12.52 33.20
CA PRO A 629 -10.15 -12.06 34.20
C PRO A 629 -10.84 -13.24 34.83
N GLU A 630 -11.09 -13.15 36.14
CA GLU A 630 -11.92 -14.12 36.85
C GLU A 630 -13.34 -14.12 36.26
N ARG A 631 -13.88 -15.32 35.99
CA ARG A 631 -15.28 -15.47 35.60
C ARG A 631 -16.13 -15.05 36.81
N MET A 632 -17.10 -14.16 36.61
CA MET A 632 -18.14 -13.94 37.63
C MET A 632 -18.83 -15.28 37.86
N SER A 633 -18.64 -15.87 39.02
CA SER A 633 -19.47 -17.01 39.40
C SER A 633 -20.93 -16.51 39.42
N ASP A 634 -21.81 -17.20 38.72
CA ASP A 634 -23.27 -17.07 38.87
C ASP A 634 -23.68 -17.42 40.30
N LYS A 635 -23.35 -16.54 41.23
CA LYS A 635 -23.88 -16.53 42.58
C LYS A 635 -24.80 -15.33 42.68
N ASN A 636 -26.03 -15.50 42.23
CA ASN A 636 -27.24 -14.83 42.74
C ASN A 636 -28.47 -15.21 41.90
N GLU A 637 -28.78 -16.51 41.82
CA GLU A 637 -30.16 -16.99 41.60
C GLU A 637 -30.52 -18.12 42.57
N GLU A 638 -30.30 -17.88 43.87
CA GLU A 638 -30.99 -18.61 44.90
C GLU A 638 -31.24 -17.64 46.06
N GLY A 639 -32.40 -17.03 46.06
CA GLY A 639 -32.83 -16.27 47.20
C GLY A 639 -33.78 -15.11 46.89
N VAL A 640 -34.99 -15.35 46.41
CA VAL A 640 -36.25 -14.82 46.99
C VAL A 640 -37.39 -15.75 46.59
#